data_d22bb6b362f2fc7e5db6bce3b5abf6ef
#
_entry.id   d22bb6b362f2fc7e5db6bce3b5abf6ef
#
_cell.length_a   1.000
_cell.length_b   1.000
_cell.length_c   1.000
_cell.angle_alpha   90.00
_cell.angle_beta   90.00
_cell.angle_gamma   90.00
#
_symmetry.space_group_name_H-M   'P 1'
#
loop_
_entity.id
_entity.type
_entity.pdbx_description
1 polymer ?
#
loop_
_entity_poly.entity_id
_entity_poly.type
_entity_poly.pdbx_seq_one_letter_code
_entity_poly.pdbx_strand_id
1 'polypeptide(L)'
;MYINHHKVIFFRNGMSLLANVSGTAKSIPSGDPDFVLLDLVNQLTQASETSIPSALLAERIHVNEQMRPFSHLTIQKISERLSHYQSVGALLPSPMDNPPKIQAVDVSSLPDVLATNDTTFPEPMNRLRLSTHLALTLSTGGYCVWSSIANQFVALSTLDAIVLMSFGDGQTISQVLTTKVTLSADYDEYLQRINQWQAAGILVGEKRNVAKSAPVLTPFSTQTETALPLPTKWEALAAENKIPVYFVPHMENHFPLALGVLYSALLAYKEGALLNDFQFIPLNYLEPNALFNGPYRKFGAGVWLFSNYMWSIDVNMQISQAVKQHHPGNFTIHGGPSTPDYQQACEDFLTEHASVDIAVHGEGEITITEIVESLHAISAPSGMHKRTVQADYRRLANVTGLTYRENMTNRFIRTGPRERMKTPDSVPSPYLSGLFDEYQGRVEAAIIETNRGCPYGCTFCDWGSATNQKIRKFDLQRVKDEITWIGKNHIRVMWIADANYGLYDRDIEISQFIVDTKAKYGYPQEIVVNYTKNSTWRLVEIIKIFTAGGIIGQGIISIQTTDEQTLEVINRKNIRTQRYDELAQAFTDLNLPLSTDLMIGLPGMTVNSFTADLQRYIDMDVSVKAYPTQLLPNSPMAEPGYMERYEIKTDEHSFLTSTYSYTQQDMKRMNALYQIYVMADGYGLLRYIMRFMQWEYNVSAGTLMANLLDDIHLNPDAYPLLTWASRYFNGDKSMPSGWVLFYQEVRDYLISRYDVSLDTALNTVIQVNQAAMPDDALSYPLNIELPHDFDAYFKQAPQTRAPLHTFSSATMVFTDPNRLASIDLDAAQYDSHQYFWELHSSVARPKSLAEFAA
;
A
#
# COMPACT_ATOMS: atom_id res chain seq x y z
N MET A 1 -25.71 31.94 -8.14
CA MET A 1 -24.90 31.00 -7.35
C MET A 1 -24.56 31.65 -6.02
N TYR A 2 -24.46 30.87 -4.95
CA TYR A 2 -24.16 31.36 -3.60
C TYR A 2 -23.15 30.44 -2.95
N ILE A 3 -22.32 30.96 -2.04
CA ILE A 3 -21.38 30.13 -1.28
C ILE A 3 -22.12 29.21 -0.32
N ASN A 4 -21.76 27.94 -0.30
CA ASN A 4 -22.17 27.02 0.72
C ASN A 4 -21.26 27.14 1.93
N HIS A 5 -21.66 27.94 2.92
CA HIS A 5 -20.90 28.18 4.13
C HIS A 5 -20.70 26.96 5.04
N HIS A 6 -21.34 25.84 4.75
CA HIS A 6 -21.00 24.56 5.39
C HIS A 6 -19.78 23.88 4.73
N LYS A 7 -19.38 24.34 3.54
CA LYS A 7 -18.27 23.76 2.78
C LYS A 7 -17.13 24.74 2.47
N VAL A 8 -17.39 26.04 2.54
CA VAL A 8 -16.39 27.10 2.23
C VAL A 8 -16.39 28.12 3.35
N ILE A 9 -15.23 28.34 3.95
CA ILE A 9 -15.00 29.31 5.01
C ILE A 9 -13.81 30.19 4.66
N PHE A 10 -13.96 31.51 4.90
CA PHE A 10 -12.92 32.50 4.67
C PHE A 10 -12.33 32.99 5.99
N PHE A 11 -11.02 33.04 6.09
CA PHE A 11 -10.28 33.46 7.27
C PHE A 11 -9.61 34.81 7.10
N ARG A 12 -9.47 35.57 8.20
CA ARG A 12 -9.01 36.98 8.20
C ARG A 12 -7.56 37.18 7.76
N ASN A 13 -6.69 36.19 7.92
CA ASN A 13 -5.26 36.29 7.63
C ASN A 13 -4.88 35.91 6.21
N GLY A 14 -5.82 35.93 5.27
CA GLY A 14 -5.52 35.77 3.85
C GLY A 14 -5.40 34.33 3.38
N MET A 15 -5.64 33.35 4.23
CA MET A 15 -5.80 31.96 3.81
C MET A 15 -7.26 31.57 3.86
N SER A 16 -7.73 30.94 2.81
CA SER A 16 -9.10 30.41 2.79
C SER A 16 -9.10 28.92 2.86
N LEU A 17 -10.25 28.45 3.16
CA LEU A 17 -10.45 27.06 3.30
C LEU A 17 -11.61 26.56 2.51
N LEU A 18 -11.43 25.48 1.82
CA LEU A 18 -12.48 24.59 1.37
C LEU A 18 -12.61 23.42 2.31
N ALA A 19 -13.72 23.37 3.00
CA ALA A 19 -14.07 22.19 3.71
C ALA A 19 -14.76 21.21 2.80
N ASN A 20 -14.34 19.99 2.86
CA ASN A 20 -15.08 18.80 2.46
C ASN A 20 -15.79 18.85 1.10
N VAL A 21 -15.02 19.01 0.06
CA VAL A 21 -15.42 18.70 -1.29
C VAL A 21 -15.08 17.22 -1.50
N SER A 22 -16.07 16.39 -1.66
CA SER A 22 -15.89 14.91 -1.81
C SER A 22 -15.27 14.15 -0.62
N GLY A 23 -15.44 14.64 0.63
CA GLY A 23 -14.92 13.94 1.81
C GLY A 23 -13.54 14.36 2.28
N THR A 24 -12.84 15.25 1.55
CA THR A 24 -11.53 15.77 1.92
C THR A 24 -11.57 17.29 2.16
N ALA A 25 -11.03 17.73 3.29
CA ALA A 25 -10.81 19.15 3.54
C ALA A 25 -9.59 19.62 2.73
N LYS A 26 -9.76 20.70 1.96
CA LYS A 26 -8.69 21.29 1.16
C LYS A 26 -8.50 22.75 1.54
N SER A 27 -7.27 23.14 1.89
CA SER A 27 -6.88 24.54 2.08
C SER A 27 -6.53 25.17 0.74
N ILE A 28 -7.05 26.37 0.47
CA ILE A 28 -6.72 27.15 -0.72
C ILE A 28 -6.01 28.43 -0.28
N PRO A 29 -4.74 28.64 -0.62
CA PRO A 29 -4.00 29.84 -0.28
C PRO A 29 -4.62 31.09 -0.92
N SER A 30 -4.46 32.27 -0.29
CA SER A 30 -4.97 33.54 -0.81
C SER A 30 -4.43 33.95 -2.19
N GLY A 31 -3.26 33.43 -2.58
CA GLY A 31 -2.66 33.64 -3.90
C GLY A 31 -3.17 32.68 -4.99
N ASP A 32 -4.02 31.73 -4.65
CA ASP A 32 -4.60 30.78 -5.61
C ASP A 32 -5.77 31.44 -6.37
N PRO A 33 -5.88 31.22 -7.69
CA PRO A 33 -7.00 31.79 -8.48
C PRO A 33 -8.37 31.29 -7.99
N ASP A 34 -8.46 30.10 -7.41
CA ASP A 34 -9.72 29.57 -6.88
C ASP A 34 -10.13 30.26 -5.58
N PHE A 35 -9.16 30.71 -4.76
CA PHE A 35 -9.47 31.57 -3.63
C PHE A 35 -10.13 32.86 -4.07
N VAL A 36 -9.48 33.60 -4.99
CA VAL A 36 -10.00 34.85 -5.48
C VAL A 36 -11.35 34.66 -6.16
N LEU A 37 -11.52 33.56 -6.90
CA LEU A 37 -12.78 33.22 -7.55
C LEU A 37 -13.92 33.01 -6.55
N LEU A 38 -13.71 32.23 -5.51
CA LEU A 38 -14.72 31.95 -4.48
C LEU A 38 -15.02 33.19 -3.60
N ASP A 39 -13.98 34.00 -3.30
CA ASP A 39 -14.14 35.25 -2.56
C ASP A 39 -14.97 36.28 -3.36
N LEU A 40 -14.70 36.41 -4.66
CA LEU A 40 -15.52 37.25 -5.54
C LEU A 40 -16.95 36.74 -5.69
N VAL A 41 -17.18 35.45 -5.76
CA VAL A 41 -18.55 34.87 -5.71
C VAL A 41 -19.23 35.30 -4.42
N ASN A 42 -18.56 35.21 -3.28
CA ASN A 42 -19.11 35.63 -1.99
C ASN A 42 -19.45 37.14 -1.98
N GLN A 43 -18.52 37.99 -2.39
CA GLN A 43 -18.72 39.44 -2.43
C GLN A 43 -19.86 39.86 -3.37
N LEU A 44 -19.85 39.35 -4.60
CA LEU A 44 -20.83 39.69 -5.63
C LEU A 44 -22.25 39.20 -5.32
N THR A 45 -22.36 38.05 -4.62
CA THR A 45 -23.64 37.48 -4.27
C THR A 45 -24.23 38.06 -2.97
N GLN A 46 -23.37 38.50 -2.03
CA GLN A 46 -23.83 39.25 -0.86
C GLN A 46 -24.33 40.67 -1.19
N ALA A 47 -23.79 41.28 -2.22
CA ALA A 47 -24.18 42.64 -2.68
C ALA A 47 -25.43 42.65 -3.59
N SER A 48 -25.96 41.48 -3.96
CA SER A 48 -27.09 41.36 -4.91
C SER A 48 -28.33 40.81 -4.22
N GLU A 49 -29.47 41.54 -4.32
CA GLU A 49 -30.76 41.06 -3.83
C GLU A 49 -31.38 39.96 -4.69
N THR A 50 -30.83 39.70 -5.89
CA THR A 50 -31.30 38.69 -6.83
C THR A 50 -30.21 37.73 -7.24
N SER A 51 -30.54 36.46 -7.55
CA SER A 51 -29.59 35.48 -7.99
C SER A 51 -28.92 35.89 -9.31
N ILE A 52 -27.61 35.81 -9.37
CA ILE A 52 -26.84 36.12 -10.59
C ILE A 52 -26.70 34.83 -11.40
N PRO A 53 -27.12 34.78 -12.68
CA PRO A 53 -26.87 33.63 -13.55
C PRO A 53 -25.38 33.30 -13.67
N SER A 54 -25.03 32.02 -13.81
CA SER A 54 -23.64 31.59 -13.82
C SER A 54 -22.77 32.19 -14.92
N ALA A 55 -23.33 32.41 -16.10
CA ALA A 55 -22.62 33.05 -17.22
C ALA A 55 -22.31 34.52 -16.91
N LEU A 56 -23.26 35.26 -16.38
CA LEU A 56 -23.08 36.69 -16.01
C LEU A 56 -22.13 36.82 -14.82
N LEU A 57 -22.14 35.84 -13.90
CA LEU A 57 -21.22 35.82 -12.78
C LEU A 57 -19.77 35.58 -13.25
N ALA A 58 -19.55 34.66 -14.20
CA ALA A 58 -18.23 34.39 -14.79
C ALA A 58 -17.70 35.66 -15.54
N GLU A 59 -18.54 36.38 -16.25
CA GLU A 59 -18.18 37.65 -16.89
C GLU A 59 -17.78 38.71 -15.86
N ARG A 60 -18.56 38.90 -14.79
CA ARG A 60 -18.26 39.85 -13.72
C ARG A 60 -16.97 39.53 -12.97
N ILE A 61 -16.72 38.25 -12.75
CA ILE A 61 -15.47 37.79 -12.12
C ILE A 61 -14.30 38.05 -13.06
N HIS A 62 -14.42 37.75 -14.35
CA HIS A 62 -13.34 37.90 -15.32
C HIS A 62 -12.84 39.35 -15.43
N VAL A 63 -13.73 40.32 -15.39
CA VAL A 63 -13.39 41.76 -15.49
C VAL A 63 -13.00 42.38 -14.15
N ASN A 64 -13.06 41.66 -13.04
CA ASN A 64 -12.72 42.18 -11.72
C ASN A 64 -11.21 42.42 -11.59
N GLU A 65 -10.83 43.55 -10.97
CA GLU A 65 -9.41 43.90 -10.78
C GLU A 65 -8.61 42.84 -9.97
N GLN A 66 -9.24 42.14 -9.06
CA GLN A 66 -8.60 41.08 -8.27
C GLN A 66 -8.20 39.89 -9.15
N MET A 67 -8.82 39.71 -10.33
CA MET A 67 -8.47 38.67 -11.28
C MET A 67 -7.34 39.06 -12.25
N ARG A 68 -6.80 40.30 -12.20
CA ARG A 68 -5.69 40.71 -13.08
C ARG A 68 -4.46 39.84 -13.04
N PRO A 69 -4.02 39.32 -11.87
CA PRO A 69 -2.89 38.35 -11.79
C PRO A 69 -3.17 37.06 -12.56
N PHE A 70 -4.44 36.72 -12.79
CA PHE A 70 -4.91 35.50 -13.43
C PHE A 70 -5.53 35.75 -14.81
N SER A 71 -5.03 36.72 -15.52
CA SER A 71 -5.52 37.15 -16.86
C SER A 71 -5.50 36.04 -17.93
N HIS A 72 -4.78 34.95 -17.68
CA HIS A 72 -4.79 33.74 -18.51
C HIS A 72 -6.06 32.90 -18.36
N LEU A 73 -6.88 33.13 -17.32
CA LEU A 73 -8.17 32.48 -17.14
C LEU A 73 -9.24 33.17 -17.98
N THR A 74 -9.67 32.50 -19.02
CA THR A 74 -10.78 32.97 -19.87
C THR A 74 -12.12 32.84 -19.16
N ILE A 75 -13.14 33.59 -19.61
CA ILE A 75 -14.52 33.49 -19.11
C ILE A 75 -15.00 32.03 -19.13
N GLN A 76 -14.64 31.27 -20.16
CA GLN A 76 -14.99 29.87 -20.29
C GLN A 76 -14.34 29.02 -19.15
N LYS A 77 -13.04 29.18 -18.88
CA LYS A 77 -12.34 28.48 -17.79
C LYS A 77 -12.89 28.87 -16.41
N ILE A 78 -13.27 30.12 -16.21
CA ILE A 78 -13.95 30.54 -14.98
C ILE A 78 -15.31 29.87 -14.85
N SER A 79 -16.08 29.79 -15.94
CA SER A 79 -17.38 29.11 -15.95
C SER A 79 -17.28 27.63 -15.68
N GLU A 80 -16.25 26.96 -16.21
CA GLU A 80 -15.95 25.55 -15.95
C GLU A 80 -15.62 25.32 -14.46
N ARG A 81 -14.80 26.17 -13.86
CA ARG A 81 -14.48 26.14 -12.42
C ARG A 81 -15.72 26.39 -11.55
N LEU A 82 -16.54 27.38 -11.87
CA LEU A 82 -17.79 27.61 -11.15
C LEU A 82 -18.73 26.40 -11.22
N SER A 83 -18.82 25.76 -12.38
CA SER A 83 -19.61 24.53 -12.58
C SER A 83 -19.06 23.36 -11.77
N HIS A 84 -17.73 23.21 -11.70
CA HIS A 84 -17.09 22.23 -10.84
C HIS A 84 -17.47 22.48 -9.37
N TYR A 85 -17.30 23.70 -8.84
CA TYR A 85 -17.65 24.01 -7.45
C TYR A 85 -19.14 23.84 -7.16
N GLN A 86 -19.99 24.01 -8.16
CA GLN A 86 -21.42 23.71 -8.03
C GLN A 86 -21.67 22.20 -7.97
N SER A 87 -20.99 21.41 -8.80
CA SER A 87 -21.16 19.95 -8.83
C SER A 87 -20.73 19.27 -7.52
N VAL A 88 -19.70 19.81 -6.87
CA VAL A 88 -19.21 19.33 -5.56
C VAL A 88 -19.96 19.97 -4.37
N GLY A 89 -20.94 20.81 -4.64
CA GLY A 89 -21.81 21.44 -3.63
C GLY A 89 -21.16 22.55 -2.80
N ALA A 90 -20.02 23.10 -3.25
CA ALA A 90 -19.40 24.29 -2.66
C ALA A 90 -20.17 25.58 -3.04
N LEU A 91 -20.85 25.57 -4.18
CA LEU A 91 -21.75 26.63 -4.62
C LEU A 91 -23.19 26.09 -4.70
N LEU A 92 -24.15 26.91 -4.27
CA LEU A 92 -25.58 26.57 -4.24
C LEU A 92 -26.37 27.41 -5.26
N PRO A 93 -27.48 26.89 -5.81
CA PRO A 93 -28.34 27.63 -6.73
C PRO A 93 -29.17 28.71 -6.02
N SER A 94 -29.40 28.59 -4.72
CA SER A 94 -30.14 29.54 -3.88
C SER A 94 -29.36 29.86 -2.61
N PRO A 95 -29.66 31.02 -1.94
CA PRO A 95 -29.08 31.32 -0.63
C PRO A 95 -29.37 30.25 0.40
N MET A 96 -28.49 30.10 1.37
CA MET A 96 -28.75 29.22 2.52
C MET A 96 -29.75 29.87 3.47
N ASP A 97 -30.72 29.09 3.95
CA ASP A 97 -31.56 29.44 5.08
C ASP A 97 -30.71 29.38 6.36
N ASN A 98 -30.52 30.50 7.04
CA ASN A 98 -29.66 30.62 8.23
C ASN A 98 -28.18 30.23 7.99
N PRO A 99 -27.42 30.98 7.19
CA PRO A 99 -26.00 30.74 7.04
C PRO A 99 -25.29 30.89 8.39
N PRO A 100 -24.30 30.03 8.73
CA PRO A 100 -23.53 30.18 9.95
C PRO A 100 -22.90 31.57 10.01
N LYS A 101 -23.06 32.28 11.12
CA LYS A 101 -22.42 33.59 11.34
C LYS A 101 -20.93 33.39 11.56
N ILE A 102 -20.17 33.28 10.50
CA ILE A 102 -18.74 33.14 10.55
C ILE A 102 -18.12 34.54 10.42
N GLN A 103 -17.65 35.06 11.52
CA GLN A 103 -16.70 36.18 11.51
C GLN A 103 -15.28 35.60 11.47
N ALA A 104 -14.35 36.37 10.97
CA ALA A 104 -12.96 36.02 10.96
C ALA A 104 -12.46 35.58 12.35
N VAL A 105 -11.84 34.42 12.41
CA VAL A 105 -11.44 33.77 13.67
C VAL A 105 -9.95 33.98 13.88
N ASP A 106 -9.58 34.45 15.06
CA ASP A 106 -8.20 34.43 15.53
C ASP A 106 -7.98 33.09 16.23
N VAL A 107 -7.16 32.21 15.65
CA VAL A 107 -6.91 30.87 16.15
C VAL A 107 -6.28 30.88 17.54
N SER A 108 -5.46 31.90 17.85
CA SER A 108 -4.82 32.02 19.17
C SER A 108 -5.79 32.24 20.32
N SER A 109 -7.03 32.62 20.02
CA SER A 109 -8.10 32.85 21.00
C SER A 109 -9.08 31.68 21.14
N LEU A 110 -8.91 30.60 20.39
CA LEU A 110 -9.81 29.48 20.38
C LEU A 110 -9.48 28.48 21.51
N PRO A 111 -10.48 27.76 22.05
CA PRO A 111 -10.21 26.67 22.97
C PRO A 111 -9.53 25.51 22.24
N ASP A 112 -8.54 24.92 22.86
CA ASP A 112 -7.84 23.71 22.41
C ASP A 112 -8.52 22.41 22.85
N VAL A 113 -9.44 22.51 23.82
CA VAL A 113 -10.19 21.39 24.39
C VAL A 113 -11.68 21.74 24.48
N LEU A 114 -12.51 20.83 24.01
CA LEU A 114 -13.97 20.93 24.23
C LEU A 114 -14.29 20.50 25.66
N ALA A 115 -14.93 21.37 26.43
CA ALA A 115 -15.40 21.03 27.76
C ALA A 115 -16.57 20.05 27.65
N THR A 116 -16.31 18.77 27.82
CA THR A 116 -17.35 17.76 27.99
C THR A 116 -17.23 17.09 29.34
N ASN A 117 -18.37 16.83 30.01
CA ASN A 117 -18.40 16.07 31.24
C ASN A 117 -18.47 14.55 31.02
N ASP A 118 -18.32 14.10 29.76
CA ASP A 118 -18.38 12.69 29.42
C ASP A 118 -16.99 12.06 29.55
N THR A 119 -16.86 11.16 30.52
CA THR A 119 -15.62 10.41 30.82
C THR A 119 -15.63 9.01 30.18
N THR A 120 -16.62 8.69 29.33
CA THR A 120 -16.66 7.40 28.65
C THR A 120 -15.66 7.36 27.50
N PHE A 121 -14.98 6.21 27.36
CA PHE A 121 -14.08 5.98 26.23
C PHE A 121 -14.88 5.35 25.07
N PRO A 122 -14.71 5.83 23.84
CA PRO A 122 -15.31 5.17 22.67
C PRO A 122 -14.66 3.79 22.46
N GLU A 123 -15.45 2.82 21.99
CA GLU A 123 -14.93 1.50 21.67
C GLU A 123 -13.90 1.58 20.52
N PRO A 124 -12.69 0.99 20.69
CA PRO A 124 -11.60 1.08 19.69
C PRO A 124 -11.97 0.58 18.29
N MET A 125 -12.92 -0.34 18.18
CA MET A 125 -13.39 -0.89 16.91
C MET A 125 -14.48 -0.06 16.23
N ASN A 126 -14.95 1.03 16.87
CA ASN A 126 -15.92 1.93 16.25
C ASN A 126 -15.29 2.62 15.03
N ARG A 127 -15.98 2.53 13.89
CA ARG A 127 -15.61 3.28 12.69
C ARG A 127 -16.18 4.68 12.76
N LEU A 128 -15.30 5.64 12.58
CA LEU A 128 -15.63 7.06 12.58
C LEU A 128 -15.16 7.67 11.26
N ARG A 129 -15.84 8.71 10.82
CA ARG A 129 -15.45 9.55 9.69
C ARG A 129 -15.62 11.02 10.03
N LEU A 130 -14.94 11.87 9.29
CA LEU A 130 -15.15 13.30 9.41
C LEU A 130 -16.59 13.66 9.06
N SER A 131 -17.17 14.55 9.85
CA SER A 131 -18.50 15.11 9.54
C SER A 131 -18.45 15.89 8.22
N THR A 132 -19.47 15.78 7.40
CA THR A 132 -19.63 16.63 6.21
C THR A 132 -19.97 18.09 6.55
N HIS A 133 -20.14 18.40 7.83
CA HIS A 133 -20.50 19.70 8.36
C HIS A 133 -19.34 20.38 9.10
N LEU A 134 -18.10 20.06 8.71
CA LEU A 134 -16.92 20.67 9.32
C LEU A 134 -16.00 21.29 8.28
N ALA A 135 -15.14 22.17 8.76
CA ALA A 135 -14.05 22.74 8.02
C ALA A 135 -12.78 22.72 8.83
N LEU A 136 -11.67 22.30 8.22
CA LEU A 136 -10.34 22.28 8.81
C LEU A 136 -9.44 23.24 8.07
N THR A 137 -8.62 24.01 8.78
CA THR A 137 -7.67 24.93 8.16
C THR A 137 -6.35 24.99 8.92
N LEU A 138 -5.30 25.35 8.16
CA LEU A 138 -4.03 25.83 8.71
C LEU A 138 -3.99 27.35 8.62
N SER A 139 -3.64 28.02 9.70
CA SER A 139 -3.40 29.46 9.73
C SER A 139 -2.07 29.77 10.39
N THR A 140 -1.65 31.04 10.40
CA THR A 140 -0.41 31.47 11.06
C THR A 140 -0.38 31.20 12.57
N GLY A 141 -1.52 30.85 13.18
CA GLY A 141 -1.61 30.47 14.59
C GLY A 141 -1.79 28.98 14.83
N GLY A 142 -1.75 28.13 13.77
CA GLY A 142 -1.93 26.70 13.89
C GLY A 142 -3.17 26.17 13.15
N TYR A 143 -3.56 24.94 13.44
CA TYR A 143 -4.76 24.32 12.89
C TYR A 143 -6.00 24.69 13.69
N CYS A 144 -7.13 24.83 13.03
CA CYS A 144 -8.42 24.82 13.68
C CYS A 144 -9.48 24.07 12.88
N VAL A 145 -10.46 23.54 13.58
CA VAL A 145 -11.65 22.93 13.01
C VAL A 145 -12.90 23.69 13.41
N TRP A 146 -13.80 23.87 12.47
CA TRP A 146 -15.13 24.40 12.74
C TRP A 146 -16.18 23.32 12.44
N SER A 147 -17.09 23.13 13.38
CA SER A 147 -18.25 22.26 13.22
C SER A 147 -19.53 23.11 13.12
N SER A 148 -20.24 22.99 11.98
CA SER A 148 -21.54 23.67 11.85
C SER A 148 -22.64 23.04 12.72
N ILE A 149 -22.45 21.80 13.13
CA ILE A 149 -23.38 21.08 14.05
C ILE A 149 -23.28 21.71 15.44
N ALA A 150 -22.04 21.81 15.96
CA ALA A 150 -21.79 22.43 17.27
C ALA A 150 -21.78 23.95 17.21
N ASN A 151 -21.71 24.56 16.02
CA ASN A 151 -21.52 26.00 15.78
C ASN A 151 -20.33 26.57 16.58
N GLN A 152 -19.22 25.85 16.58
CA GLN A 152 -18.05 26.14 17.39
C GLN A 152 -16.76 25.92 16.63
N PHE A 153 -15.74 26.76 16.89
CA PHE A 153 -14.37 26.57 16.46
C PHE A 153 -13.53 25.95 17.57
N VAL A 154 -12.62 25.08 17.20
CA VAL A 154 -11.67 24.44 18.12
C VAL A 154 -10.27 24.55 17.51
N ALA A 155 -9.30 25.04 18.29
CA ALA A 155 -7.90 24.95 17.91
C ALA A 155 -7.43 23.49 18.00
N LEU A 156 -6.54 23.11 17.11
CA LEU A 156 -5.96 21.77 17.04
C LEU A 156 -4.44 21.88 17.09
N SER A 157 -3.81 21.04 17.90
CA SER A 157 -2.38 20.77 17.73
C SER A 157 -2.13 20.11 16.38
N THR A 158 -0.89 20.09 15.94
CA THR A 158 -0.51 19.39 14.69
C THR A 158 -0.90 17.92 14.74
N LEU A 159 -0.71 17.28 15.88
CA LEU A 159 -1.05 15.86 16.06
C LEU A 159 -2.57 15.64 16.05
N ASP A 160 -3.35 16.53 16.68
CA ASP A 160 -4.80 16.48 16.60
C ASP A 160 -5.31 16.59 15.16
N ALA A 161 -4.74 17.51 14.38
CA ALA A 161 -5.09 17.65 12.97
C ALA A 161 -4.78 16.39 12.18
N ILE A 162 -3.60 15.78 12.40
CA ILE A 162 -3.20 14.53 11.76
C ILE A 162 -4.13 13.37 12.13
N VAL A 163 -4.42 13.20 13.41
CA VAL A 163 -5.32 12.13 13.89
C VAL A 163 -6.73 12.35 13.33
N LEU A 164 -7.23 13.58 13.38
CA LEU A 164 -8.56 13.92 12.89
C LEU A 164 -8.71 13.68 11.38
N MET A 165 -7.73 14.10 10.57
CA MET A 165 -7.76 13.91 9.12
C MET A 165 -7.69 12.42 8.72
N SER A 166 -7.07 11.59 9.55
CA SER A 166 -6.97 10.14 9.30
C SER A 166 -8.32 9.42 9.36
N PHE A 167 -9.37 10.04 9.88
CA PHE A 167 -10.73 9.50 9.85
C PHE A 167 -11.50 9.82 8.55
N GLY A 168 -10.90 10.52 7.58
CA GLY A 168 -11.58 10.98 6.36
C GLY A 168 -12.33 9.86 5.62
N ASP A 169 -11.77 8.68 5.55
CA ASP A 169 -12.29 7.52 4.81
C ASP A 169 -13.04 6.48 5.67
N GLY A 170 -13.41 6.83 6.90
CA GLY A 170 -14.16 5.91 7.77
C GLY A 170 -13.30 4.82 8.39
N GLN A 171 -12.22 5.17 9.03
CA GLN A 171 -11.31 4.27 9.73
C GLN A 171 -11.81 3.89 11.13
N THR A 172 -11.39 2.74 11.66
CA THR A 172 -11.62 2.45 13.07
C THR A 172 -10.70 3.28 13.95
N ILE A 173 -11.14 3.57 15.18
CA ILE A 173 -10.34 4.30 16.17
C ILE A 173 -9.01 3.58 16.40
N SER A 174 -9.04 2.25 16.53
CA SER A 174 -7.84 1.43 16.70
C SER A 174 -6.86 1.59 15.52
N GLN A 175 -7.35 1.53 14.29
CA GLN A 175 -6.49 1.72 13.10
C GLN A 175 -5.83 3.10 13.07
N VAL A 176 -6.58 4.15 13.35
CA VAL A 176 -6.04 5.51 13.35
C VAL A 176 -5.02 5.69 14.48
N LEU A 177 -5.37 5.30 15.70
CA LEU A 177 -4.48 5.49 16.85
C LEU A 177 -3.22 4.63 16.75
N THR A 178 -3.34 3.37 16.33
CA THR A 178 -2.17 2.49 16.15
C THR A 178 -1.21 3.00 15.08
N THR A 179 -1.74 3.61 14.01
CA THR A 179 -0.92 4.14 12.92
C THR A 179 -0.38 5.55 13.15
N LYS A 180 -1.09 6.39 13.91
CA LYS A 180 -0.80 7.82 14.02
C LYS A 180 -0.32 8.25 15.42
N VAL A 181 -0.56 7.44 16.44
CA VAL A 181 -0.14 7.71 17.83
C VAL A 181 0.90 6.67 18.23
N THR A 182 2.14 7.09 18.36
CA THR A 182 3.30 6.18 18.52
C THR A 182 3.59 5.73 19.95
N LEU A 183 2.98 6.37 20.96
CA LEU A 183 3.22 6.07 22.38
C LEU A 183 1.94 5.69 23.12
N SER A 184 2.05 4.70 24.03
CA SER A 184 0.92 4.23 24.83
C SER A 184 0.38 5.28 25.80
N ALA A 185 1.20 6.25 26.24
CA ALA A 185 0.75 7.34 27.11
C ALA A 185 -0.23 8.28 26.40
N ASP A 186 -0.08 8.44 25.09
CA ASP A 186 -0.93 9.34 24.28
C ASP A 186 -2.22 8.64 23.84
N TYR A 187 -2.28 7.31 23.86
CA TYR A 187 -3.42 6.55 23.37
C TYR A 187 -4.71 6.84 24.13
N ASP A 188 -4.65 6.81 25.45
CA ASP A 188 -5.82 7.09 26.31
C ASP A 188 -6.24 8.56 26.22
N GLU A 189 -5.28 9.49 26.10
CA GLU A 189 -5.57 10.91 25.89
C GLU A 189 -6.31 11.11 24.56
N TYR A 190 -5.85 10.45 23.48
CA TYR A 190 -6.52 10.56 22.19
C TYR A 190 -7.88 9.86 22.13
N LEU A 191 -8.10 8.80 22.89
CA LEU A 191 -9.45 8.25 23.07
C LEU A 191 -10.40 9.27 23.68
N GLN A 192 -9.96 10.03 24.69
CA GLN A 192 -10.76 11.11 25.28
C GLN A 192 -11.02 12.23 24.26
N ARG A 193 -10.01 12.67 23.50
CA ARG A 193 -10.15 13.69 22.46
C ARG A 193 -11.12 13.23 21.36
N ILE A 194 -11.05 11.99 20.91
CA ILE A 194 -11.97 11.41 19.95
C ILE A 194 -13.41 11.45 20.46
N ASN A 195 -13.64 11.12 21.75
CA ASN A 195 -14.96 11.23 22.35
C ASN A 195 -15.47 12.67 22.34
N GLN A 196 -14.62 13.64 22.67
CA GLN A 196 -14.94 15.07 22.58
C GLN A 196 -15.29 15.50 21.15
N TRP A 197 -14.53 15.05 20.15
CA TRP A 197 -14.80 15.33 18.74
C TRP A 197 -16.10 14.70 18.25
N GLN A 198 -16.47 13.52 18.77
CA GLN A 198 -17.77 12.92 18.49
C GLN A 198 -18.91 13.73 19.11
N ALA A 199 -18.78 14.14 20.39
CA ALA A 199 -19.77 14.96 21.06
C ALA A 199 -19.97 16.32 20.37
N ALA A 200 -18.91 16.90 19.81
CA ALA A 200 -18.97 18.13 19.01
C ALA A 200 -19.45 17.95 17.57
N GLY A 201 -19.76 16.72 17.15
CA GLY A 201 -20.18 16.42 15.78
C GLY A 201 -19.07 16.63 14.74
N ILE A 202 -17.81 16.66 15.15
CA ILE A 202 -16.63 16.73 14.28
C ILE A 202 -16.37 15.35 13.69
N LEU A 203 -16.35 14.32 14.51
CA LEU A 203 -16.38 12.92 14.08
C LEU A 203 -17.80 12.37 14.22
N VAL A 204 -18.26 11.66 13.23
CA VAL A 204 -19.56 10.99 13.23
C VAL A 204 -19.36 9.50 12.99
N GLY A 205 -20.18 8.69 13.68
CA GLY A 205 -20.23 7.27 13.41
C GLY A 205 -20.56 7.04 11.92
N GLU A 206 -19.88 6.11 11.30
CA GLU A 206 -20.24 5.68 9.96
C GLU A 206 -21.71 5.20 10.04
N LYS A 207 -22.62 5.96 9.48
CA LYS A 207 -23.95 5.36 9.22
C LYS A 207 -23.64 4.13 8.40
N ARG A 208 -24.03 2.95 8.88
CA ARG A 208 -23.92 1.69 8.16
C ARG A 208 -24.56 1.83 6.76
N ASN A 209 -23.93 2.58 5.88
CA ASN A 209 -23.91 2.24 4.48
C ASN A 209 -22.94 1.07 4.42
N VAL A 210 -23.52 -0.09 4.48
CA VAL A 210 -22.89 -1.38 4.24
C VAL A 210 -22.34 -1.35 2.82
N ALA A 211 -21.17 -0.75 2.63
CA ALA A 211 -20.40 -0.89 1.40
C ALA A 211 -19.04 -0.22 1.55
N LYS A 212 -18.13 -0.92 2.11
CA LYS A 212 -16.66 -1.01 1.97
C LYS A 212 -16.01 -1.51 3.25
N SER A 213 -16.74 -2.11 4.16
CA SER A 213 -16.23 -3.26 4.91
C SER A 213 -16.11 -4.41 3.92
N ALA A 214 -15.19 -5.35 4.16
CA ALA A 214 -15.14 -6.62 3.42
C ALA A 214 -16.57 -7.04 3.02
N PRO A 215 -16.79 -7.46 1.77
CA PRO A 215 -18.13 -7.61 1.25
C PRO A 215 -18.97 -8.43 2.24
N VAL A 216 -19.82 -7.77 3.00
CA VAL A 216 -20.83 -8.48 3.76
C VAL A 216 -21.64 -9.14 2.68
N LEU A 217 -21.42 -10.44 2.52
CA LEU A 217 -22.24 -11.25 1.66
C LEU A 217 -23.65 -11.14 2.23
N THR A 218 -24.40 -10.15 1.76
CA THR A 218 -25.85 -10.10 1.93
C THR A 218 -26.40 -11.05 0.89
N PRO A 219 -26.64 -12.33 1.25
CA PRO A 219 -27.22 -13.27 0.34
C PRO A 219 -28.65 -12.83 0.16
N PHE A 220 -29.05 -12.17 -0.85
CA PHE A 220 -30.43 -11.67 -1.09
C PHE A 220 -30.67 -10.20 -0.76
N SER A 221 -29.91 -9.28 -1.41
CA SER A 221 -30.46 -7.96 -1.68
C SER A 221 -31.65 -8.12 -2.63
N THR A 222 -32.81 -7.67 -2.20
CA THR A 222 -34.03 -7.54 -3.06
C THR A 222 -33.92 -6.33 -4.00
N GLN A 223 -32.83 -5.55 -3.92
CA GLN A 223 -32.54 -4.50 -4.88
C GLN A 223 -31.92 -5.14 -6.11
N THR A 224 -32.59 -5.01 -7.22
CA THR A 224 -32.05 -5.25 -8.57
C THR A 224 -30.88 -4.29 -8.85
N GLU A 225 -29.72 -4.55 -8.27
CA GLU A 225 -28.47 -4.09 -8.87
C GLU A 225 -28.43 -4.72 -10.27
N THR A 226 -28.21 -3.90 -11.27
CA THR A 226 -27.99 -4.36 -12.65
C THR A 226 -26.85 -5.38 -12.59
N ALA A 227 -27.23 -6.66 -12.62
CA ALA A 227 -26.28 -7.76 -12.60
C ALA A 227 -25.30 -7.52 -13.75
N LEU A 228 -24.01 -7.44 -13.44
CA LEU A 228 -22.97 -7.48 -14.47
C LEU A 228 -23.26 -8.69 -15.35
N PRO A 229 -23.23 -8.56 -16.68
CA PRO A 229 -23.53 -9.67 -17.58
C PRO A 229 -22.61 -10.83 -17.20
N LEU A 230 -23.22 -11.95 -16.80
CA LEU A 230 -22.50 -13.19 -16.54
C LEU A 230 -21.75 -13.59 -17.81
N PRO A 231 -20.52 -14.11 -17.71
CA PRO A 231 -19.85 -14.66 -18.88
C PRO A 231 -20.77 -15.65 -19.60
N THR A 232 -20.87 -15.54 -20.90
CA THR A 232 -21.80 -16.35 -21.74
C THR A 232 -21.69 -17.86 -21.52
N LYS A 233 -20.52 -18.36 -21.14
CA LYS A 233 -20.32 -19.78 -20.76
C LYS A 233 -21.11 -20.21 -19.51
N TRP A 234 -21.39 -19.30 -18.57
CA TRP A 234 -22.19 -19.65 -17.40
C TRP A 234 -23.66 -19.86 -17.75
N GLU A 235 -24.16 -19.17 -18.77
CA GLU A 235 -25.53 -19.39 -19.27
C GLU A 235 -25.68 -20.71 -20.02
N ALA A 236 -24.62 -21.16 -20.68
CA ALA A 236 -24.59 -22.40 -21.45
C ALA A 236 -24.42 -23.67 -20.62
N LEU A 237 -24.04 -23.56 -19.32
CA LEU A 237 -23.85 -24.71 -18.43
C LEU A 237 -25.21 -25.30 -18.02
N ALA A 238 -25.56 -26.45 -18.60
CA ALA A 238 -26.73 -27.22 -18.18
C ALA A 238 -26.38 -28.02 -16.91
N ALA A 239 -26.91 -27.59 -15.77
CA ALA A 239 -26.62 -28.25 -14.47
C ALA A 239 -27.58 -29.44 -14.21
N GLU A 240 -27.65 -30.40 -15.07
CA GLU A 240 -28.44 -31.60 -14.81
C GLU A 240 -27.72 -32.49 -13.80
N ASN A 241 -28.15 -32.49 -12.56
CA ASN A 241 -27.77 -33.41 -11.48
C ASN A 241 -26.31 -33.39 -11.00
N LYS A 242 -25.41 -32.59 -11.57
CA LYS A 242 -24.01 -32.52 -11.17
C LYS A 242 -23.80 -31.63 -9.95
N ILE A 243 -22.80 -31.94 -9.15
CA ILE A 243 -22.41 -31.14 -8.00
C ILE A 243 -21.61 -29.92 -8.49
N PRO A 244 -22.07 -28.66 -8.24
CA PRO A 244 -21.27 -27.48 -8.61
C PRO A 244 -20.04 -27.37 -7.73
N VAL A 245 -18.92 -26.94 -8.34
CA VAL A 245 -17.68 -26.62 -7.66
C VAL A 245 -17.36 -25.15 -7.90
N TYR A 246 -17.34 -24.36 -6.84
CA TYR A 246 -17.12 -22.92 -6.83
C TYR A 246 -15.69 -22.60 -6.42
N PHE A 247 -15.05 -21.73 -7.16
CA PHE A 247 -13.69 -21.21 -6.87
C PHE A 247 -13.82 -19.78 -6.37
N VAL A 248 -13.45 -19.53 -5.12
CA VAL A 248 -13.62 -18.21 -4.48
C VAL A 248 -12.48 -17.29 -4.86
N PRO A 249 -12.72 -16.16 -5.57
CA PRO A 249 -11.69 -15.22 -5.96
C PRO A 249 -11.15 -14.46 -4.75
N HIS A 250 -9.85 -14.13 -4.78
CA HIS A 250 -9.17 -13.43 -3.69
C HIS A 250 -8.24 -12.29 -4.17
N MET A 251 -8.22 -12.00 -5.46
CA MET A 251 -7.44 -10.91 -6.07
C MET A 251 -8.26 -10.28 -7.18
N GLU A 252 -8.36 -8.95 -7.16
CA GLU A 252 -9.22 -8.23 -8.10
C GLU A 252 -8.58 -8.04 -9.48
N ASN A 253 -7.30 -7.65 -9.55
CA ASN A 253 -6.62 -7.27 -10.80
C ASN A 253 -5.61 -8.29 -11.33
N HIS A 254 -5.59 -9.50 -10.76
CA HIS A 254 -4.64 -10.56 -11.11
C HIS A 254 -5.36 -11.83 -11.51
N PHE A 255 -4.81 -12.54 -12.49
CA PHE A 255 -5.24 -13.91 -12.75
C PHE A 255 -4.93 -14.77 -11.52
N PRO A 256 -5.93 -15.48 -10.94
CA PRO A 256 -5.74 -16.27 -9.73
C PRO A 256 -5.02 -17.58 -10.04
N LEU A 257 -3.70 -17.55 -10.16
CA LEU A 257 -2.87 -18.70 -10.57
C LEU A 257 -3.17 -19.94 -9.73
N ALA A 258 -3.21 -19.81 -8.40
CA ALA A 258 -3.45 -20.97 -7.51
C ALA A 258 -4.79 -21.67 -7.82
N LEU A 259 -5.89 -20.91 -7.93
CA LEU A 259 -7.20 -21.46 -8.28
C LEU A 259 -7.22 -22.01 -9.72
N GLY A 260 -6.53 -21.35 -10.64
CA GLY A 260 -6.40 -21.81 -12.02
C GLY A 260 -5.68 -23.15 -12.12
N VAL A 261 -4.61 -23.32 -11.34
CA VAL A 261 -3.87 -24.59 -11.30
C VAL A 261 -4.71 -25.72 -10.67
N LEU A 262 -5.45 -25.44 -9.56
CA LEU A 262 -6.38 -26.41 -8.98
C LEU A 262 -7.47 -26.79 -9.98
N TYR A 263 -8.02 -25.82 -10.70
CA TYR A 263 -9.04 -26.06 -11.71
C TYR A 263 -8.48 -26.95 -12.87
N SER A 264 -7.27 -26.62 -13.36
CA SER A 264 -6.61 -27.44 -14.38
C SER A 264 -6.37 -28.88 -13.93
N ALA A 265 -5.96 -29.06 -12.66
CA ALA A 265 -5.77 -30.39 -12.07
C ALA A 265 -7.08 -31.20 -12.03
N LEU A 266 -8.18 -30.56 -11.56
CA LEU A 266 -9.50 -31.19 -11.50
C LEU A 266 -10.01 -31.60 -12.90
N LEU A 267 -9.84 -30.75 -13.91
CA LEU A 267 -10.23 -31.08 -15.30
C LEU A 267 -9.42 -32.22 -15.89
N ALA A 268 -8.12 -32.26 -15.59
CA ALA A 268 -7.24 -33.29 -16.16
C ALA A 268 -7.28 -34.62 -15.41
N TYR A 269 -7.84 -34.65 -14.22
CA TYR A 269 -7.83 -35.84 -13.36
C TYR A 269 -8.48 -37.05 -14.02
N LYS A 270 -7.71 -38.14 -14.18
CA LYS A 270 -8.16 -39.42 -14.83
C LYS A 270 -8.88 -39.12 -16.15
N GLU A 271 -8.26 -38.29 -17.01
CA GLU A 271 -8.79 -37.93 -18.34
C GLU A 271 -10.20 -37.28 -18.28
N GLY A 272 -10.46 -36.47 -17.23
CA GLY A 272 -11.75 -35.76 -17.06
C GLY A 272 -12.83 -36.57 -16.33
N ALA A 273 -12.48 -37.61 -15.60
CA ALA A 273 -13.46 -38.47 -14.91
C ALA A 273 -14.39 -37.71 -13.96
N LEU A 274 -13.88 -36.65 -13.30
CA LEU A 274 -14.67 -35.84 -12.38
C LEU A 274 -15.80 -35.04 -13.07
N LEU A 275 -15.71 -34.81 -14.38
CA LEU A 275 -16.76 -34.14 -15.15
C LEU A 275 -18.05 -34.94 -15.23
N ASN A 276 -18.07 -36.22 -14.90
CA ASN A 276 -19.29 -37.04 -14.87
C ASN A 276 -20.20 -36.62 -13.72
N ASP A 277 -19.64 -36.32 -12.56
CA ASP A 277 -20.39 -36.06 -11.31
C ASP A 277 -20.36 -34.60 -10.87
N PHE A 278 -19.42 -33.82 -11.38
CA PHE A 278 -19.18 -32.44 -10.95
C PHE A 278 -19.32 -31.44 -12.10
N GLN A 279 -19.83 -30.26 -11.77
CA GLN A 279 -19.90 -29.11 -12.66
C GLN A 279 -18.93 -28.04 -12.13
N PHE A 280 -17.79 -27.88 -12.80
CA PHE A 280 -16.82 -26.84 -12.42
C PHE A 280 -17.31 -25.49 -12.93
N ILE A 281 -17.55 -24.56 -11.99
CA ILE A 281 -17.97 -23.21 -12.33
C ILE A 281 -16.73 -22.43 -12.82
N PRO A 282 -16.79 -21.74 -13.98
CA PRO A 282 -15.68 -20.95 -14.47
C PRO A 282 -15.14 -19.97 -13.44
N LEU A 283 -13.84 -19.75 -13.44
CA LEU A 283 -13.19 -18.81 -12.53
C LEU A 283 -13.80 -17.43 -12.69
N ASN A 284 -14.06 -16.78 -11.57
CA ASN A 284 -14.58 -15.42 -11.52
C ASN A 284 -13.56 -14.52 -10.85
N TYR A 285 -13.15 -13.45 -11.54
CA TYR A 285 -12.21 -12.45 -11.04
C TYR A 285 -12.91 -11.22 -10.46
N LEU A 286 -14.23 -11.24 -10.48
CA LEU A 286 -15.07 -10.21 -9.88
C LEU A 286 -15.28 -10.52 -8.40
N GLU A 287 -15.99 -9.66 -7.74
CA GLU A 287 -16.28 -9.80 -6.32
C GLU A 287 -16.98 -11.12 -5.98
N PRO A 288 -16.75 -11.69 -4.78
CA PRO A 288 -17.42 -12.92 -4.32
C PRO A 288 -18.94 -12.90 -4.42
N ASN A 289 -19.55 -11.71 -4.27
CA ASN A 289 -21.00 -11.52 -4.47
C ASN A 289 -21.49 -11.94 -5.87
N ALA A 290 -20.63 -11.84 -6.89
CA ALA A 290 -20.98 -12.30 -8.23
C ALA A 290 -21.17 -13.83 -8.30
N LEU A 291 -20.43 -14.62 -7.53
CA LEU A 291 -20.64 -16.07 -7.39
C LEU A 291 -22.00 -16.38 -6.75
N PHE A 292 -22.36 -15.65 -5.69
CA PHE A 292 -23.64 -15.85 -5.00
C PHE A 292 -24.83 -15.47 -5.85
N ASN A 293 -24.81 -14.28 -6.43
CA ASN A 293 -25.92 -13.73 -7.18
C ASN A 293 -26.08 -14.33 -8.58
N GLY A 294 -25.05 -14.94 -9.11
CA GLY A 294 -25.04 -15.61 -10.41
C GLY A 294 -25.11 -17.14 -10.28
N PRO A 295 -23.93 -17.84 -10.36
CA PRO A 295 -23.88 -19.30 -10.43
C PRO A 295 -24.53 -20.01 -9.25
N TYR A 296 -24.32 -19.52 -8.02
CA TYR A 296 -24.89 -20.18 -6.85
C TYR A 296 -26.41 -20.16 -6.83
N ARG A 297 -27.07 -19.06 -7.25
CA ARG A 297 -28.52 -19.01 -7.41
C ARG A 297 -29.02 -20.00 -8.44
N LYS A 298 -28.23 -20.25 -9.50
CA LYS A 298 -28.57 -21.15 -10.58
C LYS A 298 -28.34 -22.62 -10.21
N PHE A 299 -27.21 -22.93 -9.59
CA PHE A 299 -26.75 -24.32 -9.39
C PHE A 299 -26.93 -24.83 -7.96
N GLY A 300 -27.11 -23.95 -6.97
CA GLY A 300 -27.39 -24.30 -5.58
C GLY A 300 -26.20 -24.82 -4.80
N ALA A 301 -26.47 -25.61 -3.74
CA ALA A 301 -25.42 -26.12 -2.84
C ALA A 301 -24.40 -26.99 -3.57
N GLY A 302 -23.14 -26.80 -3.22
CA GLY A 302 -21.99 -27.45 -3.86
C GLY A 302 -20.72 -27.42 -3.03
N VAL A 303 -19.58 -27.64 -3.70
CA VAL A 303 -18.24 -27.60 -3.12
C VAL A 303 -17.65 -26.20 -3.31
N TRP A 304 -17.05 -25.65 -2.26
CA TRP A 304 -16.45 -24.34 -2.26
C TRP A 304 -14.96 -24.43 -1.97
N LEU A 305 -14.13 -23.92 -2.88
CA LEU A 305 -12.67 -23.97 -2.80
C LEU A 305 -12.12 -22.60 -2.45
N PHE A 306 -11.32 -22.53 -1.41
CA PHE A 306 -10.68 -21.33 -0.88
C PHE A 306 -9.16 -21.47 -0.89
N SER A 307 -8.47 -20.44 -1.39
CA SER A 307 -7.01 -20.33 -1.30
C SER A 307 -6.66 -19.23 -0.31
N ASN A 308 -6.19 -19.62 0.88
CA ASN A 308 -5.90 -18.72 1.99
C ASN A 308 -4.48 -18.19 1.91
N TYR A 309 -4.38 -16.89 1.72
CA TYR A 309 -3.17 -16.08 1.87
C TYR A 309 -3.36 -15.07 3.00
N MET A 310 -2.29 -14.49 3.51
CA MET A 310 -2.33 -13.49 4.58
C MET A 310 -3.27 -12.30 4.28
N TRP A 311 -3.47 -11.96 3.01
CA TRP A 311 -4.36 -10.88 2.56
C TRP A 311 -5.79 -11.34 2.23
N SER A 312 -6.08 -12.63 2.23
CA SER A 312 -7.40 -13.16 1.84
C SER A 312 -8.07 -14.03 2.89
N ILE A 313 -7.35 -14.48 3.93
CA ILE A 313 -7.87 -15.45 4.90
C ILE A 313 -9.11 -14.92 5.63
N ASP A 314 -9.09 -13.67 6.09
CA ASP A 314 -10.21 -13.09 6.84
C ASP A 314 -11.48 -13.00 5.99
N VAL A 315 -11.33 -12.57 4.73
CA VAL A 315 -12.44 -12.52 3.76
C VAL A 315 -12.93 -13.94 3.43
N ASN A 316 -12.01 -14.88 3.22
CA ASN A 316 -12.36 -16.26 2.94
C ASN A 316 -13.13 -16.91 4.11
N MET A 317 -12.78 -16.61 5.37
CA MET A 317 -13.51 -17.11 6.54
C MET A 317 -14.94 -16.53 6.59
N GLN A 318 -15.10 -15.23 6.31
CA GLN A 318 -16.41 -14.59 6.25
C GLN A 318 -17.28 -15.20 5.14
N ILE A 319 -16.73 -15.44 3.94
CA ILE A 319 -17.41 -16.08 2.82
C ILE A 319 -17.80 -17.51 3.20
N SER A 320 -16.87 -18.29 3.76
CA SER A 320 -17.10 -19.66 4.19
C SER A 320 -18.25 -19.76 5.22
N GLN A 321 -18.26 -18.85 6.20
CA GLN A 321 -19.33 -18.76 7.19
C GLN A 321 -20.68 -18.41 6.53
N ALA A 322 -20.72 -17.42 5.65
CA ALA A 322 -21.94 -17.04 4.94
C ALA A 322 -22.49 -18.16 4.05
N VAL A 323 -21.59 -18.89 3.35
CA VAL A 323 -21.93 -20.08 2.55
C VAL A 323 -22.63 -21.15 3.39
N LYS A 324 -22.08 -21.46 4.56
CA LYS A 324 -22.65 -22.45 5.50
C LYS A 324 -23.95 -21.99 6.14
N GLN A 325 -24.04 -20.72 6.52
CA GLN A 325 -25.28 -20.13 7.07
C GLN A 325 -26.41 -20.13 6.05
N HIS A 326 -26.09 -19.85 4.79
CA HIS A 326 -27.08 -19.88 3.72
C HIS A 326 -27.64 -21.29 3.46
N HIS A 327 -26.76 -22.29 3.40
CA HIS A 327 -27.14 -23.68 3.23
C HIS A 327 -26.12 -24.63 3.84
N PRO A 328 -26.43 -25.33 4.93
CA PRO A 328 -25.49 -26.23 5.63
C PRO A 328 -25.02 -27.41 4.78
N GLY A 329 -25.68 -27.71 3.67
CA GLY A 329 -25.27 -28.72 2.70
C GLY A 329 -24.14 -28.30 1.75
N ASN A 330 -23.65 -27.07 1.81
CA ASN A 330 -22.42 -26.66 1.15
C ASN A 330 -21.21 -27.33 1.81
N PHE A 331 -20.22 -27.70 1.02
CA PHE A 331 -18.98 -28.32 1.48
C PHE A 331 -17.79 -27.39 1.20
N THR A 332 -17.01 -27.03 2.23
CA THR A 332 -15.98 -26.00 2.17
C THR A 332 -14.61 -26.60 2.36
N ILE A 333 -13.69 -26.29 1.45
CA ILE A 333 -12.31 -26.78 1.43
C ILE A 333 -11.38 -25.59 1.40
N HIS A 334 -10.53 -25.48 2.42
CA HIS A 334 -9.56 -24.41 2.59
C HIS A 334 -8.14 -24.94 2.46
N GLY A 335 -7.32 -24.26 1.69
CA GLY A 335 -5.90 -24.54 1.53
C GLY A 335 -5.11 -23.25 1.34
N GLY A 336 -3.85 -23.34 0.97
CA GLY A 336 -2.96 -22.22 0.76
C GLY A 336 -2.09 -21.91 2.00
N PRO A 337 -1.11 -21.00 1.85
CA PRO A 337 -0.04 -20.81 2.84
C PRO A 337 -0.51 -20.29 4.21
N SER A 338 -1.68 -19.66 4.29
CA SER A 338 -2.23 -19.20 5.57
C SER A 338 -3.19 -20.18 6.23
N THR A 339 -3.43 -21.36 5.65
CA THR A 339 -4.12 -22.45 6.33
C THR A 339 -3.14 -23.15 7.27
N PRO A 340 -3.35 -23.16 8.62
CA PRO A 340 -2.37 -23.69 9.56
C PRO A 340 -2.08 -25.18 9.33
N ASP A 341 -0.78 -25.55 9.31
CA ASP A 341 -0.32 -26.94 9.14
C ASP A 341 0.19 -27.56 10.44
N TYR A 342 0.68 -26.81 11.43
CA TYR A 342 1.00 -27.36 12.73
C TYR A 342 -0.26 -27.94 13.40
N GLN A 343 -0.16 -29.16 13.95
CA GLN A 343 -1.32 -29.92 14.39
C GLN A 343 -2.25 -29.13 15.31
N GLN A 344 -1.73 -28.59 16.42
CA GLN A 344 -2.54 -27.84 17.37
C GLN A 344 -3.13 -26.58 16.76
N ALA A 345 -2.34 -25.82 16.01
CA ALA A 345 -2.81 -24.60 15.34
C ALA A 345 -3.92 -24.90 14.31
N CYS A 346 -3.83 -26.03 13.60
CA CYS A 346 -4.88 -26.45 12.68
C CYS A 346 -6.16 -26.88 13.41
N GLU A 347 -6.04 -27.60 14.52
CA GLU A 347 -7.18 -28.00 15.34
C GLU A 347 -7.88 -26.79 15.97
N ASP A 348 -7.11 -25.81 16.44
CA ASP A 348 -7.62 -24.53 16.97
C ASP A 348 -8.34 -23.73 15.84
N PHE A 349 -7.73 -23.62 14.67
CA PHE A 349 -8.31 -22.98 13.49
C PHE A 349 -9.66 -23.63 13.10
N LEU A 350 -9.73 -24.96 13.03
CA LEU A 350 -10.97 -25.69 12.72
C LEU A 350 -12.01 -25.58 13.84
N THR A 351 -11.57 -25.35 15.07
CA THR A 351 -12.48 -25.12 16.21
C THR A 351 -13.10 -23.74 16.15
N GLU A 352 -12.33 -22.74 15.86
CA GLU A 352 -12.76 -21.35 15.71
C GLU A 352 -13.64 -21.16 14.47
N HIS A 353 -13.29 -21.83 13.36
CA HIS A 353 -13.95 -21.73 12.07
C HIS A 353 -14.76 -22.98 11.73
N ALA A 354 -15.90 -23.15 12.40
CA ALA A 354 -16.80 -24.30 12.18
C ALA A 354 -17.35 -24.39 10.73
N SER A 355 -17.21 -23.34 9.95
CA SER A 355 -17.56 -23.29 8.54
C SER A 355 -16.57 -24.00 7.61
N VAL A 356 -15.41 -24.39 8.10
CA VAL A 356 -14.36 -25.12 7.35
C VAL A 356 -14.55 -26.63 7.55
N ASP A 357 -14.84 -27.36 6.46
CA ASP A 357 -14.98 -28.82 6.52
C ASP A 357 -13.64 -29.53 6.41
N ILE A 358 -12.74 -29.03 5.53
CA ILE A 358 -11.41 -29.61 5.30
C ILE A 358 -10.36 -28.50 5.24
N ALA A 359 -9.25 -28.68 5.96
CA ALA A 359 -8.00 -27.95 5.79
C ALA A 359 -7.01 -28.82 4.98
N VAL A 360 -6.47 -28.25 3.88
CA VAL A 360 -5.51 -28.90 2.99
C VAL A 360 -4.12 -28.37 3.25
N HIS A 361 -3.13 -29.25 3.39
CA HIS A 361 -1.75 -28.95 3.70
C HIS A 361 -0.82 -29.19 2.52
N GLY A 362 0.13 -28.26 2.30
CA GLY A 362 1.11 -28.35 1.22
C GLY A 362 0.52 -28.07 -0.17
N GLU A 363 1.07 -28.75 -1.20
CA GLU A 363 0.62 -28.59 -2.58
C GLU A 363 -0.76 -29.24 -2.77
N GLY A 364 -1.72 -28.42 -3.22
CA GLY A 364 -3.13 -28.79 -3.27
C GLY A 364 -3.58 -29.54 -4.52
N GLU A 365 -2.82 -29.54 -5.61
CA GLU A 365 -3.26 -29.97 -6.94
C GLU A 365 -3.72 -31.45 -6.98
N ILE A 366 -2.94 -32.35 -6.42
CA ILE A 366 -3.31 -33.78 -6.34
C ILE A 366 -4.32 -33.98 -5.21
N THR A 367 -4.10 -33.34 -4.07
CA THR A 367 -4.95 -33.48 -2.88
C THR A 367 -6.40 -33.13 -3.19
N ILE A 368 -6.64 -32.02 -3.91
CA ILE A 368 -8.00 -31.57 -4.23
C ILE A 368 -8.74 -32.55 -5.16
N THR A 369 -8.03 -33.17 -6.12
CA THR A 369 -8.67 -34.13 -7.02
C THR A 369 -9.14 -35.38 -6.29
N GLU A 370 -8.34 -35.88 -5.35
CA GLU A 370 -8.69 -37.03 -4.51
C GLU A 370 -9.79 -36.71 -3.48
N ILE A 371 -9.80 -35.47 -2.93
CA ILE A 371 -10.90 -35.01 -2.07
C ILE A 371 -12.19 -34.99 -2.88
N VAL A 372 -12.21 -34.32 -4.04
CA VAL A 372 -13.43 -34.20 -4.86
C VAL A 372 -13.94 -35.56 -5.31
N GLU A 373 -13.05 -36.50 -5.66
CA GLU A 373 -13.45 -37.89 -5.97
C GLU A 373 -14.11 -38.61 -4.78
N SER A 374 -13.82 -38.17 -3.54
CA SER A 374 -14.44 -38.73 -2.32
C SER A 374 -15.79 -38.13 -1.98
N LEU A 375 -16.21 -37.04 -2.66
CA LEU A 375 -17.46 -36.36 -2.40
C LEU A 375 -18.62 -36.93 -3.21
N HIS A 376 -19.81 -36.89 -2.62
CA HIS A 376 -21.07 -37.25 -3.26
C HIS A 376 -22.21 -36.35 -2.76
N ALA A 377 -23.30 -36.32 -3.51
CA ALA A 377 -24.47 -35.53 -3.11
C ALA A 377 -25.62 -36.43 -2.66
N ILE A 378 -26.26 -36.05 -1.57
CA ILE A 378 -27.56 -36.54 -1.19
C ILE A 378 -28.59 -35.48 -1.63
N SER A 379 -29.47 -35.86 -2.54
CA SER A 379 -30.52 -34.99 -3.04
C SER A 379 -31.83 -35.23 -2.29
N ALA A 380 -32.47 -34.19 -1.82
CA ALA A 380 -33.87 -34.29 -1.38
C ALA A 380 -34.80 -34.29 -2.61
N PRO A 381 -36.01 -34.85 -2.52
CA PRO A 381 -36.87 -35.12 -3.67
C PRO A 381 -37.36 -33.92 -4.49
N SER A 382 -37.02 -32.71 -4.18
CA SER A 382 -37.45 -31.53 -4.93
C SER A 382 -36.42 -30.38 -4.87
N GLY A 383 -35.75 -30.10 -5.99
CA GLY A 383 -35.03 -28.87 -6.30
C GLY A 383 -33.53 -28.85 -5.96
N MET A 384 -32.75 -28.12 -6.79
CA MET A 384 -31.26 -27.96 -6.68
C MET A 384 -30.78 -27.36 -5.35
N HIS A 385 -31.62 -26.59 -4.66
CA HIS A 385 -31.29 -25.97 -3.37
C HIS A 385 -31.39 -26.92 -2.17
N LYS A 386 -31.83 -28.17 -2.36
CA LYS A 386 -31.94 -29.18 -1.29
C LYS A 386 -30.83 -30.24 -1.34
N ARG A 387 -29.79 -30.00 -2.14
CA ARG A 387 -28.64 -30.90 -2.19
C ARG A 387 -27.79 -30.69 -0.96
N THR A 388 -27.32 -31.80 -0.39
CA THR A 388 -26.26 -31.79 0.65
C THR A 388 -25.06 -32.51 0.11
N VAL A 389 -23.90 -31.87 0.08
CA VAL A 389 -22.63 -32.49 -0.27
C VAL A 389 -22.03 -33.14 0.97
N GLN A 390 -21.61 -34.39 0.83
CA GLN A 390 -20.99 -35.17 1.90
C GLN A 390 -19.73 -35.85 1.41
N ALA A 391 -18.80 -36.10 2.34
CA ALA A 391 -17.60 -36.87 2.09
C ALA A 391 -17.82 -38.38 2.44
N ASP A 392 -17.29 -39.24 1.61
CA ASP A 392 -17.02 -40.63 2.02
C ASP A 392 -15.74 -40.62 2.91
N TYR A 393 -15.94 -40.61 4.21
CA TYR A 393 -14.86 -40.56 5.19
C TYR A 393 -13.89 -41.74 5.11
N ARG A 394 -14.31 -42.91 4.59
CA ARG A 394 -13.43 -44.08 4.37
C ARG A 394 -12.42 -43.79 3.24
N ARG A 395 -12.87 -43.11 2.19
CA ARG A 395 -12.00 -42.71 1.08
C ARG A 395 -11.13 -41.53 1.52
N LEU A 396 -11.74 -40.53 2.18
CA LEU A 396 -11.07 -39.34 2.65
C LEU A 396 -9.91 -39.64 3.61
N ALA A 397 -10.06 -40.66 4.47
CA ALA A 397 -8.99 -41.12 5.38
C ALA A 397 -7.72 -41.63 4.66
N ASN A 398 -7.82 -42.00 3.39
CA ASN A 398 -6.68 -42.42 2.57
C ASN A 398 -6.05 -41.29 1.76
N VAL A 399 -6.66 -40.09 1.75
CA VAL A 399 -6.10 -38.90 1.09
C VAL A 399 -5.07 -38.29 2.02
N THR A 400 -3.84 -38.12 1.56
CA THR A 400 -2.77 -37.50 2.36
C THR A 400 -2.81 -35.97 2.30
N GLY A 401 -2.32 -35.32 3.36
CA GLY A 401 -2.22 -33.85 3.41
C GLY A 401 -3.51 -33.14 3.81
N LEU A 402 -4.32 -33.71 4.71
CA LEU A 402 -5.56 -33.10 5.19
C LEU A 402 -5.67 -33.08 6.71
N THR A 403 -6.46 -32.15 7.21
CA THR A 403 -7.12 -32.23 8.52
C THR A 403 -8.61 -31.92 8.33
N TYR A 404 -9.48 -32.71 8.90
CA TYR A 404 -10.92 -32.53 8.81
C TYR A 404 -11.63 -32.99 10.10
N ARG A 405 -12.86 -32.51 10.28
CA ARG A 405 -13.72 -32.92 11.40
C ARG A 405 -14.57 -34.09 10.97
N GLU A 406 -14.48 -35.20 11.71
CA GLU A 406 -15.36 -36.38 11.49
C GLU A 406 -16.75 -36.12 12.09
N ASN A 407 -17.78 -36.08 11.25
CA ASN A 407 -19.15 -35.72 11.66
C ASN A 407 -19.74 -36.62 12.76
N MET A 408 -19.35 -37.90 12.83
CA MET A 408 -19.91 -38.86 13.80
C MET A 408 -19.33 -38.72 15.21
N THR A 409 -18.08 -38.34 15.33
CA THR A 409 -17.35 -38.28 16.62
C THR A 409 -16.97 -36.88 17.04
N ASN A 410 -17.12 -35.92 16.16
CA ASN A 410 -16.64 -34.53 16.31
C ASN A 410 -15.12 -34.46 16.62
N ARG A 411 -14.35 -35.48 16.23
CA ARG A 411 -12.89 -35.52 16.36
C ARG A 411 -12.23 -34.95 15.10
N PHE A 412 -11.07 -34.34 15.29
CA PHE A 412 -10.22 -33.97 14.17
C PHE A 412 -9.42 -35.21 13.72
N ILE A 413 -9.45 -35.48 12.44
CA ILE A 413 -8.66 -36.50 11.77
C ILE A 413 -7.61 -35.81 10.94
N ARG A 414 -6.33 -36.07 11.24
CA ARG A 414 -5.20 -35.63 10.45
C ARG A 414 -4.60 -36.80 9.71
N THR A 415 -4.51 -36.69 8.39
CA THR A 415 -3.87 -37.71 7.56
C THR A 415 -2.35 -37.48 7.45
N GLY A 416 -1.61 -38.45 6.95
CA GLY A 416 -0.17 -38.32 6.76
C GLY A 416 0.20 -37.17 5.78
N PRO A 417 1.42 -36.62 5.87
CA PRO A 417 1.88 -35.58 4.96
C PRO A 417 1.93 -36.08 3.51
N ARG A 418 1.62 -35.20 2.56
CA ARG A 418 1.74 -35.52 1.14
C ARG A 418 3.16 -35.24 0.65
N GLU A 419 3.72 -36.19 -0.12
CA GLU A 419 4.94 -35.91 -0.87
C GLU A 419 4.69 -34.87 -1.96
N ARG A 420 5.63 -33.94 -2.13
CA ARG A 420 5.55 -32.92 -3.18
C ARG A 420 5.65 -33.51 -4.57
N MET A 421 4.95 -32.90 -5.51
CA MET A 421 5.01 -33.31 -6.92
C MET A 421 6.45 -33.25 -7.44
N LYS A 422 6.93 -34.36 -8.01
CA LYS A 422 8.28 -34.42 -8.58
C LYS A 422 8.41 -33.54 -9.84
N THR A 423 7.36 -33.47 -10.64
CA THR A 423 7.30 -32.77 -11.92
C THR A 423 6.12 -31.80 -11.90
N PRO A 424 6.37 -30.48 -11.73
CA PRO A 424 5.30 -29.49 -11.72
C PRO A 424 4.47 -29.45 -13.02
N ASP A 425 5.08 -29.85 -14.15
CA ASP A 425 4.41 -29.91 -15.47
C ASP A 425 3.35 -30.99 -15.57
N SER A 426 3.21 -31.87 -14.57
CA SER A 426 2.14 -32.86 -14.54
C SER A 426 0.73 -32.24 -14.47
N VAL A 427 0.64 -30.98 -14.06
CA VAL A 427 -0.60 -30.20 -14.08
C VAL A 427 -0.59 -29.25 -15.29
N PRO A 428 -1.65 -29.26 -16.13
CA PRO A 428 -1.72 -28.34 -17.28
C PRO A 428 -1.70 -26.86 -16.85
N SER A 429 -1.12 -26.02 -17.72
CA SER A 429 -1.11 -24.58 -17.51
C SER A 429 -2.53 -24.00 -17.63
N PRO A 430 -3.00 -23.20 -16.66
CA PRO A 430 -4.30 -22.53 -16.77
C PRO A 430 -4.34 -21.50 -17.91
N TYR A 431 -3.20 -20.90 -18.28
CA TYR A 431 -3.06 -19.98 -19.41
C TYR A 431 -3.21 -20.71 -20.74
N LEU A 432 -2.44 -21.80 -20.93
CA LEU A 432 -2.38 -22.54 -22.20
C LEU A 432 -3.60 -23.43 -22.42
N SER A 433 -4.33 -23.77 -21.37
CA SER A 433 -5.59 -24.53 -21.47
C SER A 433 -6.82 -23.67 -21.74
N GLY A 434 -6.66 -22.34 -21.89
CA GLY A 434 -7.76 -21.41 -22.19
C GLY A 434 -8.67 -21.09 -21.02
N LEU A 435 -8.29 -21.43 -19.76
CA LEU A 435 -9.13 -21.12 -18.59
C LEU A 435 -9.27 -19.61 -18.34
N PHE A 436 -8.28 -18.84 -18.77
CA PHE A 436 -8.22 -17.40 -18.58
C PHE A 436 -8.64 -16.57 -19.81
N ASP A 437 -9.02 -17.21 -20.93
CA ASP A 437 -9.29 -16.51 -22.19
C ASP A 437 -10.48 -15.55 -22.13
N GLU A 438 -11.49 -15.84 -21.32
CA GLU A 438 -12.70 -15.00 -21.20
C GLU A 438 -12.48 -13.68 -20.45
N TYR A 439 -11.35 -13.56 -19.77
CA TYR A 439 -11.07 -12.43 -18.88
C TYR A 439 -10.01 -11.48 -19.46
N GLN A 440 -9.61 -11.69 -20.71
CA GLN A 440 -8.70 -10.80 -21.44
C GLN A 440 -9.27 -9.37 -21.46
N GLY A 441 -8.41 -8.40 -21.14
CA GLY A 441 -8.80 -6.99 -21.04
C GLY A 441 -9.52 -6.55 -19.77
N ARG A 442 -9.77 -7.48 -18.82
CA ARG A 442 -10.35 -7.16 -17.48
C ARG A 442 -9.33 -7.25 -16.36
N VAL A 443 -8.20 -7.88 -16.60
CA VAL A 443 -7.16 -8.15 -15.60
C VAL A 443 -5.85 -7.59 -16.12
N GLU A 444 -5.14 -6.84 -15.30
CA GLU A 444 -3.90 -6.18 -15.68
C GLU A 444 -2.65 -7.01 -15.46
N ALA A 445 -2.70 -7.98 -14.53
CA ALA A 445 -1.52 -8.71 -14.09
C ALA A 445 -1.68 -10.24 -14.22
N ALA A 446 -0.66 -10.87 -14.77
CA ALA A 446 -0.51 -12.33 -14.83
C ALA A 446 0.59 -12.79 -13.85
N ILE A 447 0.33 -13.88 -13.15
CA ILE A 447 1.29 -14.52 -12.25
C ILE A 447 1.72 -15.84 -12.88
N ILE A 448 3.03 -16.04 -13.07
CA ILE A 448 3.60 -17.31 -13.54
C ILE A 448 4.64 -17.85 -12.56
N GLU A 449 4.92 -19.14 -12.66
CA GLU A 449 6.01 -19.79 -11.96
C GLU A 449 7.00 -20.37 -12.98
N THR A 450 8.30 -20.11 -12.83
CA THR A 450 9.32 -20.83 -13.61
C THR A 450 9.87 -22.02 -12.84
N ASN A 451 9.78 -21.97 -11.50
CA ASN A 451 10.18 -23.05 -10.61
C ASN A 451 9.45 -22.98 -9.28
N ARG A 452 9.46 -24.09 -8.52
CA ARG A 452 8.92 -24.23 -7.16
C ARG A 452 9.99 -24.75 -6.22
N GLY A 453 10.03 -24.21 -5.00
CA GLY A 453 10.95 -24.58 -3.94
C GLY A 453 11.97 -23.49 -3.62
N CYS A 454 12.50 -23.55 -2.41
CA CYS A 454 13.56 -22.67 -1.93
C CYS A 454 14.56 -23.46 -1.11
N PRO A 455 15.88 -23.46 -1.46
CA PRO A 455 16.87 -24.27 -0.76
C PRO A 455 17.29 -23.68 0.60
N TYR A 456 16.78 -22.50 0.95
CA TYR A 456 17.12 -21.80 2.19
C TYR A 456 16.13 -22.11 3.29
N GLY A 457 16.60 -22.09 4.56
CA GLY A 457 15.82 -22.41 5.74
C GLY A 457 15.53 -21.22 6.65
N CYS A 458 15.25 -20.05 6.08
CA CYS A 458 14.93 -18.85 6.85
C CYS A 458 13.70 -19.08 7.72
N THR A 459 13.80 -18.85 9.04
CA THR A 459 12.75 -19.25 9.97
C THR A 459 11.48 -18.43 9.85
N PHE A 460 11.56 -17.18 9.41
CA PHE A 460 10.42 -16.28 9.23
C PHE A 460 9.62 -16.56 7.95
N CYS A 461 10.13 -17.37 7.04
CA CYS A 461 9.60 -17.51 5.69
C CYS A 461 8.75 -18.77 5.53
N ASP A 462 7.60 -18.62 4.92
CA ASP A 462 6.79 -19.75 4.41
C ASP A 462 6.35 -19.44 2.97
N TRP A 463 7.28 -19.45 2.03
CA TRP A 463 6.99 -19.23 0.61
C TRP A 463 6.22 -20.44 0.03
N GLY A 464 4.89 -20.48 0.30
CA GLY A 464 4.03 -21.61 -0.10
C GLY A 464 4.57 -22.95 0.41
N SER A 465 5.06 -23.00 1.66
CA SER A 465 5.76 -24.15 2.27
C SER A 465 7.00 -24.60 1.48
N ALA A 466 7.59 -23.69 0.66
CA ALA A 466 8.77 -24.00 -0.17
C ALA A 466 10.11 -23.93 0.59
N THR A 467 10.09 -23.41 1.82
CA THR A 467 11.29 -23.22 2.66
C THR A 467 12.03 -24.55 2.88
N ASN A 468 13.35 -24.53 2.70
CA ASN A 468 14.22 -25.71 2.80
C ASN A 468 13.84 -26.86 1.85
N GLN A 469 13.34 -26.55 0.66
CA GLN A 469 12.88 -27.52 -0.33
C GLN A 469 13.76 -27.52 -1.59
N LYS A 470 13.93 -28.72 -2.18
CA LYS A 470 14.60 -28.87 -3.47
C LYS A 470 13.81 -28.14 -4.55
N ILE A 471 14.52 -27.34 -5.38
CA ILE A 471 13.91 -26.62 -6.50
C ILE A 471 13.51 -27.61 -7.60
N ARG A 472 12.27 -27.47 -8.07
CA ARG A 472 11.69 -28.21 -9.20
C ARG A 472 11.32 -27.21 -10.27
N LYS A 473 11.86 -27.39 -11.49
CA LYS A 473 11.70 -26.44 -12.60
C LYS A 473 10.55 -26.86 -13.47
N PHE A 474 9.78 -25.90 -13.95
CA PHE A 474 8.88 -26.10 -15.07
C PHE A 474 9.68 -26.25 -16.38
N ASP A 475 9.10 -26.92 -17.35
CA ASP A 475 9.64 -27.02 -18.69
C ASP A 475 9.85 -25.64 -19.30
N LEU A 476 11.00 -25.41 -19.93
CA LEU A 476 11.36 -24.09 -20.43
C LEU A 476 10.43 -23.64 -21.55
N GLN A 477 10.00 -24.58 -22.42
CA GLN A 477 9.09 -24.25 -23.51
C GLN A 477 7.72 -23.84 -22.97
N ARG A 478 7.20 -24.55 -21.95
CA ARG A 478 5.97 -24.14 -21.26
C ARG A 478 6.06 -22.71 -20.72
N VAL A 479 7.14 -22.35 -20.03
CA VAL A 479 7.35 -21.00 -19.51
C VAL A 479 7.34 -19.98 -20.66
N LYS A 480 8.04 -20.26 -21.78
CA LYS A 480 8.04 -19.40 -22.96
C LYS A 480 6.66 -19.26 -23.61
N ASP A 481 5.89 -20.34 -23.63
CA ASP A 481 4.52 -20.32 -24.17
C ASP A 481 3.58 -19.47 -23.30
N GLU A 482 3.68 -19.55 -21.97
CA GLU A 482 2.94 -18.71 -21.02
C GLU A 482 3.32 -17.22 -21.17
N ILE A 483 4.62 -16.89 -21.29
CA ILE A 483 5.10 -15.53 -21.59
C ILE A 483 4.55 -15.04 -22.94
N THR A 484 4.54 -15.90 -23.94
CA THR A 484 3.96 -15.57 -25.26
C THR A 484 2.45 -15.31 -25.16
N TRP A 485 1.74 -16.08 -24.34
CA TRP A 485 0.31 -15.88 -24.07
C TRP A 485 0.09 -14.49 -23.43
N ILE A 486 0.89 -14.13 -22.43
CA ILE A 486 0.85 -12.82 -21.77
C ILE A 486 1.04 -11.67 -22.77
N GLY A 487 2.07 -11.78 -23.62
CA GLY A 487 2.35 -10.79 -24.67
C GLY A 487 1.20 -10.62 -25.66
N LYS A 488 0.68 -11.74 -26.19
CA LYS A 488 -0.44 -11.77 -27.15
C LYS A 488 -1.74 -11.20 -26.58
N ASN A 489 -1.97 -11.36 -25.29
CA ASN A 489 -3.18 -10.91 -24.62
C ASN A 489 -3.04 -9.53 -23.97
N HIS A 490 -1.95 -8.82 -24.28
CA HIS A 490 -1.70 -7.44 -23.87
C HIS A 490 -1.73 -7.23 -22.35
N ILE A 491 -1.25 -8.20 -21.56
CA ILE A 491 -1.19 -8.10 -20.10
C ILE A 491 -0.02 -7.19 -19.71
N ARG A 492 -0.32 -6.12 -18.99
CA ARG A 492 0.63 -5.06 -18.66
C ARG A 492 1.70 -5.51 -17.67
N VAL A 493 1.30 -6.20 -16.60
CA VAL A 493 2.19 -6.61 -15.52
C VAL A 493 2.37 -8.13 -15.52
N MET A 494 3.59 -8.59 -15.41
CA MET A 494 3.91 -10.00 -15.23
C MET A 494 4.64 -10.23 -13.91
N TRP A 495 4.08 -11.08 -13.06
CA TRP A 495 4.69 -11.50 -11.81
C TRP A 495 5.30 -12.89 -11.98
N ILE A 496 6.58 -13.02 -11.67
CA ILE A 496 7.24 -14.33 -11.53
C ILE A 496 7.24 -14.68 -10.05
N ALA A 497 6.41 -15.66 -9.67
CA ALA A 497 6.21 -16.07 -8.29
C ALA A 497 7.31 -17.03 -7.77
N ASP A 498 8.48 -17.03 -8.38
CA ASP A 498 9.62 -17.80 -7.92
C ASP A 498 10.19 -17.22 -6.61
N ALA A 499 10.60 -18.07 -5.70
CA ALA A 499 11.22 -17.64 -4.44
C ALA A 499 12.62 -17.01 -4.63
N ASN A 500 13.31 -17.29 -5.75
CA ASN A 500 14.67 -16.86 -6.02
C ASN A 500 14.96 -16.77 -7.54
N TYR A 501 14.40 -15.80 -8.23
CA TYR A 501 14.65 -15.58 -9.65
C TYR A 501 16.10 -15.10 -9.88
N GLY A 502 16.76 -15.59 -10.93
CA GLY A 502 18.18 -15.33 -11.18
C GLY A 502 19.13 -16.33 -10.49
N LEU A 503 18.58 -17.41 -9.89
CA LEU A 503 19.41 -18.46 -9.30
C LEU A 503 20.09 -19.34 -10.38
N TYR A 504 19.50 -19.47 -11.57
CA TYR A 504 19.96 -20.32 -12.65
C TYR A 504 20.26 -19.54 -13.93
N ASP A 505 21.15 -20.07 -14.77
CA ASP A 505 21.50 -19.44 -16.07
C ASP A 505 20.28 -19.37 -17.01
N ARG A 506 19.32 -20.32 -16.92
CA ARG A 506 18.07 -20.26 -17.69
C ARG A 506 17.23 -19.02 -17.40
N ASP A 507 17.39 -18.40 -16.23
CA ASP A 507 16.63 -17.21 -15.86
C ASP A 507 17.06 -15.99 -16.70
N ILE A 508 18.32 -15.96 -17.13
CA ILE A 508 18.83 -14.98 -18.13
C ILE A 508 18.14 -15.21 -19.48
N GLU A 509 18.03 -16.48 -19.93
CA GLU A 509 17.35 -16.82 -21.19
C GLU A 509 15.86 -16.46 -21.13
N ILE A 510 15.19 -16.71 -20.00
CA ILE A 510 13.79 -16.33 -19.78
C ILE A 510 13.66 -14.81 -19.82
N SER A 511 14.56 -14.06 -19.17
CA SER A 511 14.54 -12.59 -19.17
C SER A 511 14.70 -12.02 -20.59
N GLN A 512 15.61 -12.56 -21.39
CA GLN A 512 15.75 -12.15 -22.79
C GLN A 512 14.45 -12.46 -23.57
N PHE A 513 13.86 -13.64 -23.36
CA PHE A 513 12.62 -14.02 -24.05
C PHE A 513 11.44 -13.11 -23.69
N ILE A 514 11.39 -12.60 -22.43
CA ILE A 514 10.38 -11.61 -22.01
C ILE A 514 10.56 -10.31 -22.79
N VAL A 515 11.80 -9.81 -22.93
CA VAL A 515 12.11 -8.61 -23.71
C VAL A 515 11.77 -8.80 -25.19
N ASP A 516 12.12 -9.95 -25.77
CA ASP A 516 11.79 -10.27 -27.17
C ASP A 516 10.25 -10.34 -27.39
N THR A 517 9.53 -10.85 -26.40
CA THR A 517 8.06 -10.90 -26.42
C THR A 517 7.47 -9.48 -26.35
N LYS A 518 8.00 -8.62 -25.49
CA LYS A 518 7.62 -7.21 -25.44
C LYS A 518 7.92 -6.49 -26.75
N ALA A 519 9.09 -6.70 -27.33
CA ALA A 519 9.45 -6.10 -28.62
C ALA A 519 8.47 -6.50 -29.73
N LYS A 520 7.93 -7.72 -29.67
CA LYS A 520 6.99 -8.24 -30.65
C LYS A 520 5.54 -7.82 -30.45
N TYR A 521 5.07 -7.79 -29.19
CA TYR A 521 3.65 -7.58 -28.86
C TYR A 521 3.37 -6.29 -28.08
N GLY A 522 4.41 -5.56 -27.61
CA GLY A 522 4.28 -4.38 -26.76
C GLY A 522 4.12 -4.71 -25.25
N TYR A 523 4.03 -5.97 -24.88
CA TYR A 523 3.74 -6.47 -23.54
C TYR A 523 4.60 -7.70 -23.18
N PRO A 524 4.85 -7.96 -21.86
CA PRO A 524 4.51 -7.13 -20.71
C PRO A 524 5.33 -5.83 -20.66
N GLN A 525 4.79 -4.80 -19.99
CA GLN A 525 5.49 -3.51 -19.80
C GLN A 525 6.28 -3.49 -18.50
N GLU A 526 5.78 -4.22 -17.51
CA GLU A 526 6.32 -4.26 -16.16
C GLU A 526 6.51 -5.71 -15.69
N ILE A 527 7.56 -5.93 -14.88
CA ILE A 527 7.84 -7.24 -14.28
C ILE A 527 8.05 -7.09 -12.77
N VAL A 528 7.46 -8.01 -12.02
CA VAL A 528 7.66 -8.12 -10.58
C VAL A 528 8.28 -9.47 -10.25
N VAL A 529 9.42 -9.47 -9.58
CA VAL A 529 10.17 -10.69 -9.27
C VAL A 529 10.86 -10.61 -7.91
N ASN A 530 11.00 -11.76 -7.23
CA ASN A 530 11.85 -11.88 -6.05
C ASN A 530 13.22 -12.40 -6.48
N TYR A 531 14.21 -11.51 -6.54
CA TYR A 531 15.55 -11.86 -6.98
C TYR A 531 16.30 -12.71 -5.95
N THR A 532 17.14 -13.60 -6.49
CA THR A 532 18.05 -14.38 -5.65
C THR A 532 19.10 -13.50 -4.99
N LYS A 533 19.35 -13.74 -3.69
CA LYS A 533 20.30 -12.98 -2.89
C LYS A 533 21.76 -13.48 -2.98
N ASN A 534 22.00 -14.58 -3.70
CA ASN A 534 23.34 -15.23 -3.69
C ASN A 534 24.01 -15.26 -5.07
N SER A 535 23.45 -14.62 -6.10
CA SER A 535 24.01 -14.61 -7.46
C SER A 535 24.12 -13.19 -8.01
N THR A 536 25.26 -12.55 -7.81
CA THR A 536 25.48 -11.15 -8.17
C THR A 536 25.52 -10.93 -9.69
N TRP A 537 26.31 -11.71 -10.43
CA TRP A 537 26.49 -11.48 -11.85
C TRP A 537 25.23 -11.75 -12.69
N ARG A 538 24.45 -12.79 -12.34
CA ARG A 538 23.20 -13.06 -13.04
C ARG A 538 22.16 -11.97 -12.82
N LEU A 539 22.10 -11.43 -11.60
CA LEU A 539 21.19 -10.34 -11.29
C LEU A 539 21.52 -9.09 -12.11
N VAL A 540 22.80 -8.70 -12.15
CA VAL A 540 23.25 -7.57 -13.00
C VAL A 540 22.88 -7.80 -14.46
N GLU A 541 23.10 -9.00 -15.00
CA GLU A 541 22.78 -9.33 -16.38
C GLU A 541 21.27 -9.27 -16.65
N ILE A 542 20.44 -9.83 -15.77
CA ILE A 542 18.97 -9.79 -15.88
C ILE A 542 18.45 -8.35 -15.85
N ILE A 543 18.94 -7.52 -14.92
CA ILE A 543 18.50 -6.11 -14.84
C ILE A 543 18.94 -5.32 -16.08
N LYS A 544 20.17 -5.55 -16.61
CA LYS A 544 20.59 -4.95 -17.87
C LYS A 544 19.66 -5.31 -19.04
N ILE A 545 19.26 -6.59 -19.14
CA ILE A 545 18.35 -7.07 -20.18
C ILE A 545 17.01 -6.34 -20.05
N PHE A 546 16.41 -6.27 -18.86
CA PHE A 546 15.14 -5.60 -18.66
C PHE A 546 15.22 -4.11 -18.93
N THR A 547 16.26 -3.43 -18.43
CA THR A 547 16.47 -2.00 -18.66
C THR A 547 16.66 -1.70 -20.15
N ALA A 548 17.51 -2.46 -20.86
CA ALA A 548 17.71 -2.30 -22.30
C ALA A 548 16.42 -2.57 -23.09
N GLY A 549 15.57 -3.49 -22.64
CA GLY A 549 14.25 -3.78 -23.22
C GLY A 549 13.16 -2.78 -22.82
N GLY A 550 13.48 -1.78 -22.03
CA GLY A 550 12.52 -0.80 -21.54
C GLY A 550 11.42 -1.40 -20.65
N ILE A 551 11.69 -2.54 -20.00
CA ILE A 551 10.78 -3.15 -19.03
C ILE A 551 11.00 -2.46 -17.69
N ILE A 552 9.92 -2.01 -17.08
CA ILE A 552 9.97 -1.41 -15.73
C ILE A 552 10.26 -2.53 -14.73
N GLY A 553 11.34 -2.40 -14.02
CA GLY A 553 11.75 -3.35 -12.97
C GLY A 553 12.87 -2.76 -12.14
N GLN A 554 12.91 -3.10 -10.86
CA GLN A 554 13.98 -2.72 -9.94
C GLN A 554 14.78 -3.95 -9.53
N GLY A 555 16.07 -3.74 -9.27
CA GLY A 555 16.90 -4.74 -8.60
C GLY A 555 16.58 -4.75 -7.10
N ILE A 556 15.65 -5.58 -6.67
CA ILE A 556 15.33 -5.73 -5.24
C ILE A 556 16.09 -6.91 -4.67
N ILE A 557 16.91 -6.66 -3.65
CA ILE A 557 17.66 -7.71 -2.94
C ILE A 557 17.23 -7.71 -1.48
N SER A 558 16.38 -8.67 -1.12
CA SER A 558 15.86 -8.80 0.25
C SER A 558 16.93 -9.31 1.20
N ILE A 559 17.64 -8.40 1.85
CA ILE A 559 18.69 -8.70 2.85
C ILE A 559 18.08 -8.99 4.23
N GLN A 560 16.99 -8.36 4.58
CA GLN A 560 16.24 -8.43 5.85
C GLN A 560 16.94 -7.73 7.02
N THR A 561 18.22 -7.98 7.24
CA THR A 561 19.12 -7.32 8.21
C THR A 561 20.58 -7.65 7.87
N THR A 562 21.51 -6.86 8.34
CA THR A 562 22.96 -7.15 8.29
C THR A 562 23.53 -7.58 9.63
N ASP A 563 22.70 -7.57 10.70
CA ASP A 563 23.09 -7.95 12.04
C ASP A 563 23.36 -9.45 12.15
N GLU A 564 24.59 -9.83 12.45
CA GLU A 564 25.02 -11.23 12.48
C GLU A 564 24.28 -12.07 13.53
N GLN A 565 23.98 -11.50 14.70
CA GLN A 565 23.23 -12.20 15.76
C GLN A 565 21.81 -12.51 15.30
N THR A 566 21.14 -11.53 14.71
CA THR A 566 19.80 -11.72 14.15
C THR A 566 19.81 -12.76 13.02
N LEU A 567 20.79 -12.70 12.10
CA LEU A 567 20.95 -13.67 11.01
C LEU A 567 21.12 -15.11 11.51
N GLU A 568 21.88 -15.30 12.59
CA GLU A 568 22.05 -16.62 13.21
C GLU A 568 20.73 -17.15 13.77
N VAL A 569 20.00 -16.31 14.51
CA VAL A 569 18.70 -16.67 15.13
C VAL A 569 17.67 -17.07 14.07
N ILE A 570 17.57 -16.31 12.97
CA ILE A 570 16.61 -16.59 11.90
C ILE A 570 17.10 -17.62 10.87
N ASN A 571 18.22 -18.30 11.14
CA ASN A 571 18.84 -19.29 10.26
C ASN A 571 19.02 -18.80 8.81
N ARG A 572 19.53 -17.58 8.66
CA ARG A 572 19.69 -16.95 7.35
C ARG A 572 21.16 -16.69 7.03
N LYS A 573 21.55 -17.11 5.84
CA LYS A 573 22.85 -16.77 5.28
C LYS A 573 22.66 -15.74 4.16
N ASN A 574 23.05 -14.49 4.44
CA ASN A 574 23.05 -13.47 3.43
C ASN A 574 24.24 -13.63 2.47
N ILE A 575 24.15 -12.91 1.33
CA ILE A 575 25.32 -12.61 0.52
C ILE A 575 26.38 -11.96 1.44
N ARG A 576 27.65 -12.33 1.26
CA ARG A 576 28.73 -11.70 2.03
C ARG A 576 28.70 -10.20 1.80
N THR A 577 28.87 -9.44 2.85
CA THR A 577 28.83 -7.96 2.85
C THR A 577 29.62 -7.36 1.68
N GLN A 578 30.87 -7.80 1.50
CA GLN A 578 31.74 -7.35 0.41
C GLN A 578 31.12 -7.59 -0.99
N ARG A 579 30.44 -8.71 -1.22
CA ARG A 579 29.80 -9.00 -2.51
C ARG A 579 28.54 -8.16 -2.74
N TYR A 580 27.85 -7.78 -1.67
CA TYR A 580 26.74 -6.85 -1.78
C TYR A 580 27.24 -5.45 -2.15
N ASP A 581 28.35 -5.01 -1.53
CA ASP A 581 28.98 -3.72 -1.82
C ASP A 581 29.46 -3.66 -3.29
N GLU A 582 30.12 -4.74 -3.77
CA GLU A 582 30.50 -4.89 -5.19
C GLU A 582 29.28 -4.82 -6.13
N LEU A 583 28.17 -5.43 -5.73
CA LEU A 583 26.92 -5.40 -6.50
C LEU A 583 26.31 -4.00 -6.52
N ALA A 584 26.20 -3.33 -5.37
CA ALA A 584 25.67 -1.98 -5.28
C ALA A 584 26.52 -1.01 -6.12
N GLN A 585 27.84 -1.14 -6.07
CA GLN A 585 28.74 -0.36 -6.92
C GLN A 585 28.50 -0.63 -8.41
N ALA A 586 28.35 -1.91 -8.81
CA ALA A 586 28.07 -2.25 -10.21
C ALA A 586 26.72 -1.68 -10.70
N PHE A 587 25.69 -1.62 -9.85
CA PHE A 587 24.41 -0.98 -10.18
C PHE A 587 24.59 0.53 -10.34
N THR A 588 25.30 1.17 -9.43
CA THR A 588 25.63 2.62 -9.50
C THR A 588 26.41 2.94 -10.79
N ASP A 589 27.49 2.20 -11.09
CA ASP A 589 28.33 2.40 -12.28
C ASP A 589 27.54 2.25 -13.59
N LEU A 590 26.51 1.43 -13.59
CA LEU A 590 25.63 1.16 -14.74
C LEU A 590 24.36 2.02 -14.73
N ASN A 591 24.20 2.90 -13.76
CA ASN A 591 23.00 3.71 -13.53
C ASN A 591 21.72 2.85 -13.51
N LEU A 592 21.78 1.71 -12.81
CA LEU A 592 20.66 0.77 -12.64
C LEU A 592 20.02 0.98 -11.26
N PRO A 593 18.67 0.92 -11.15
CA PRO A 593 18.00 1.07 -9.86
C PRO A 593 18.28 -0.15 -8.97
N LEU A 594 18.64 0.10 -7.72
CA LEU A 594 18.81 -0.94 -6.70
C LEU A 594 18.05 -0.54 -5.44
N SER A 595 17.32 -1.48 -4.87
CA SER A 595 16.70 -1.34 -3.55
C SER A 595 16.90 -2.59 -2.71
N THR A 596 16.77 -2.44 -1.39
CA THR A 596 16.84 -3.56 -0.47
C THR A 596 15.61 -3.62 0.44
N ASP A 597 15.17 -4.86 0.72
CA ASP A 597 14.14 -5.09 1.72
C ASP A 597 14.78 -5.47 3.06
N LEU A 598 14.33 -4.78 4.12
CA LEU A 598 14.61 -5.11 5.51
C LEU A 598 13.33 -5.61 6.21
N MET A 599 13.50 -6.27 7.33
CA MET A 599 12.39 -6.61 8.23
C MET A 599 12.59 -5.93 9.58
N ILE A 600 11.48 -5.43 10.15
CA ILE A 600 11.46 -4.79 11.47
C ILE A 600 11.02 -5.83 12.50
N GLY A 601 11.79 -5.97 13.58
CA GLY A 601 11.38 -6.81 14.71
C GLY A 601 11.61 -8.31 14.50
N LEU A 602 12.66 -8.71 13.77
CA LEU A 602 13.13 -10.10 13.75
C LEU A 602 13.66 -10.49 15.14
N PRO A 603 13.47 -11.76 15.60
CA PRO A 603 14.11 -12.24 16.81
C PRO A 603 15.64 -12.12 16.73
N GLY A 604 16.24 -11.52 17.75
CA GLY A 604 17.68 -11.14 17.76
C GLY A 604 17.94 -9.67 17.44
N MET A 605 17.04 -9.01 16.72
CA MET A 605 17.16 -7.58 16.38
C MET A 605 17.04 -6.70 17.62
N THR A 606 17.68 -5.53 17.58
CA THR A 606 17.56 -4.46 18.56
C THR A 606 17.30 -3.14 17.84
N VAL A 607 16.87 -2.10 18.58
CA VAL A 607 16.75 -0.75 18.01
C VAL A 607 18.06 -0.28 17.39
N ASN A 608 19.19 -0.58 18.06
CA ASN A 608 20.51 -0.18 17.58
C ASN A 608 20.91 -0.92 16.29
N SER A 609 20.68 -2.24 16.21
CA SER A 609 21.01 -3.01 15.01
C SER A 609 20.16 -2.59 13.81
N PHE A 610 18.86 -2.30 14.02
CA PHE A 610 17.99 -1.78 12.97
C PHE A 610 18.42 -0.37 12.50
N THR A 611 18.79 0.50 13.44
CA THR A 611 19.33 1.84 13.09
C THR A 611 20.64 1.74 12.29
N ALA A 612 21.50 0.77 12.65
CA ALA A 612 22.75 0.51 11.93
C ALA A 612 22.48 -0.02 10.51
N ASP A 613 21.46 -0.87 10.33
CA ASP A 613 21.02 -1.32 9.01
C ASP A 613 20.59 -0.12 8.14
N LEU A 614 19.74 0.79 8.65
CA LEU A 614 19.34 2.00 7.91
C LEU A 614 20.53 2.89 7.57
N GLN A 615 21.44 3.14 8.55
CA GLN A 615 22.64 3.91 8.33
C GLN A 615 23.50 3.36 7.20
N ARG A 616 23.71 2.04 7.19
CA ARG A 616 24.51 1.36 6.17
C ARG A 616 24.00 1.64 4.75
N TYR A 617 22.68 1.51 4.54
CA TYR A 617 22.09 1.70 3.21
C TYR A 617 22.03 3.17 2.80
N ILE A 618 21.88 4.08 3.76
CA ILE A 618 22.05 5.52 3.52
C ILE A 618 23.48 5.82 3.04
N ASP A 619 24.51 5.23 3.67
CA ASP A 619 25.91 5.41 3.26
C ASP A 619 26.21 4.85 1.87
N MET A 620 25.50 3.81 1.45
CA MET A 620 25.62 3.18 0.14
C MET A 620 24.73 3.81 -0.94
N ASP A 621 23.92 4.78 -0.58
CA ASP A 621 22.92 5.41 -1.44
C ASP A 621 21.92 4.38 -2.06
N VAL A 622 21.53 3.38 -1.27
CA VAL A 622 20.61 2.31 -1.66
C VAL A 622 19.26 2.51 -0.95
N SER A 623 18.20 2.56 -1.72
CA SER A 623 16.83 2.68 -1.20
C SER A 623 16.42 1.48 -0.35
N VAL A 624 15.77 1.73 0.78
CA VAL A 624 15.33 0.70 1.72
C VAL A 624 13.81 0.66 1.81
N LYS A 625 13.26 -0.55 1.73
CA LYS A 625 11.91 -0.86 2.19
C LYS A 625 12.00 -1.73 3.44
N ALA A 626 11.30 -1.39 4.51
CA ALA A 626 11.28 -2.22 5.70
C ALA A 626 9.84 -2.55 6.12
N TYR A 627 9.63 -3.81 6.44
CA TYR A 627 8.31 -4.35 6.76
C TYR A 627 8.31 -4.92 8.17
N PRO A 628 7.29 -4.63 9.00
CA PRO A 628 7.10 -5.31 10.28
C PRO A 628 7.03 -6.83 10.09
N THR A 629 7.70 -7.57 10.96
CA THR A 629 7.71 -9.03 10.91
C THR A 629 6.34 -9.57 11.29
N GLN A 630 5.71 -10.33 10.39
CA GLN A 630 4.48 -11.06 10.66
C GLN A 630 4.80 -12.55 10.85
N LEU A 631 4.20 -13.16 11.86
CA LEU A 631 4.31 -14.59 12.12
C LEU A 631 3.41 -15.34 11.13
N LEU A 632 4.03 -15.96 10.13
CA LEU A 632 3.31 -16.80 9.18
C LEU A 632 3.02 -18.16 9.81
N PRO A 633 1.78 -18.68 9.74
CA PRO A 633 1.35 -19.84 10.52
C PRO A 633 2.13 -21.14 10.24
N ASN A 634 2.72 -21.24 9.06
CA ASN A 634 3.46 -22.44 8.63
C ASN A 634 4.97 -22.21 8.54
N SER A 635 5.45 -21.03 8.93
CA SER A 635 6.88 -20.76 8.99
C SER A 635 7.55 -21.54 10.14
N PRO A 636 8.84 -21.89 10.04
CA PRO A 636 9.56 -22.47 11.18
C PRO A 636 9.56 -21.57 12.43
N MET A 637 9.34 -20.25 12.28
CA MET A 637 9.21 -19.32 13.40
C MET A 637 7.93 -19.55 14.22
N ALA A 638 6.87 -20.08 13.61
CA ALA A 638 5.61 -20.38 14.28
C ALA A 638 5.62 -21.74 15.00
N GLU A 639 6.70 -22.49 14.91
CA GLU A 639 6.85 -23.73 15.67
C GLU A 639 6.88 -23.42 17.17
N PRO A 640 6.05 -24.08 18.01
CA PRO A 640 5.89 -23.72 19.43
C PRO A 640 7.19 -23.65 20.23
N GLY A 641 8.13 -24.58 20.00
CA GLY A 641 9.43 -24.58 20.69
C GLY A 641 10.34 -23.44 20.27
N TYR A 642 10.21 -22.94 19.01
CA TYR A 642 10.91 -21.76 18.54
C TYR A 642 10.32 -20.49 19.18
N MET A 643 8.98 -20.38 19.21
CA MET A 643 8.29 -19.25 19.83
C MET A 643 8.63 -19.13 21.32
N GLU A 644 8.60 -20.24 22.05
CA GLU A 644 8.96 -20.29 23.47
C GLU A 644 10.43 -19.90 23.69
N ARG A 645 11.35 -20.46 22.90
CA ARG A 645 12.80 -20.20 23.01
C ARG A 645 13.16 -18.74 22.82
N TYR A 646 12.47 -18.03 21.92
CA TYR A 646 12.77 -16.64 21.59
C TYR A 646 11.72 -15.65 22.14
N GLU A 647 10.85 -16.09 23.04
CA GLU A 647 9.84 -15.30 23.76
C GLU A 647 8.98 -14.46 22.78
N ILE A 648 8.60 -15.06 21.64
CA ILE A 648 7.87 -14.34 20.58
C ILE A 648 6.43 -14.07 21.04
N LYS A 649 6.03 -12.78 20.98
CA LYS A 649 4.65 -12.33 21.20
C LYS A 649 4.14 -11.58 19.98
N THR A 650 2.87 -11.79 19.66
CA THR A 650 2.21 -11.18 18.50
C THR A 650 0.99 -10.36 18.93
N ASP A 651 0.53 -9.50 18.04
CA ASP A 651 -0.80 -8.89 18.11
C ASP A 651 -1.89 -9.78 17.48
N GLU A 652 -3.10 -9.26 17.41
CA GLU A 652 -4.26 -9.93 16.82
C GLU A 652 -4.13 -10.20 15.30
N HIS A 653 -3.22 -9.50 14.62
CA HIS A 653 -2.92 -9.67 13.20
C HIS A 653 -1.64 -10.47 12.96
N SER A 654 -1.13 -11.14 13.98
CA SER A 654 0.11 -11.92 13.94
C SER A 654 1.39 -11.12 13.69
N PHE A 655 1.40 -9.79 13.82
CA PHE A 655 2.64 -9.03 13.82
C PHE A 655 3.39 -9.20 15.15
N LEU A 656 4.70 -9.37 15.07
CA LEU A 656 5.53 -9.50 16.27
C LEU A 656 5.51 -8.18 17.05
N THR A 657 5.22 -8.27 18.35
CA THR A 657 5.21 -7.12 19.26
C THR A 657 6.41 -7.09 20.19
N SER A 658 6.93 -8.24 20.58
CA SER A 658 8.14 -8.35 21.39
C SER A 658 8.78 -9.73 21.23
N THR A 659 10.09 -9.81 21.53
CA THR A 659 10.87 -11.05 21.60
C THR A 659 11.83 -10.95 22.76
N TYR A 660 12.68 -11.96 22.98
CA TYR A 660 13.76 -11.92 23.99
C TYR A 660 14.73 -10.74 23.79
N SER A 661 14.85 -10.18 22.58
CA SER A 661 15.84 -9.15 22.23
C SER A 661 15.30 -7.72 22.22
N TYR A 662 13.99 -7.53 22.21
CA TYR A 662 13.34 -6.23 22.24
C TYR A 662 11.95 -6.29 22.91
N THR A 663 11.56 -5.16 23.48
CA THR A 663 10.25 -4.93 24.11
C THR A 663 9.23 -4.40 23.09
N GLN A 664 7.96 -4.34 23.48
CA GLN A 664 6.91 -3.69 22.68
C GLN A 664 7.20 -2.21 22.41
N GLN A 665 7.82 -1.50 23.36
CA GLN A 665 8.23 -0.12 23.17
C GLN A 665 9.36 0.00 22.15
N ASP A 666 10.33 -0.92 22.17
CA ASP A 666 11.40 -0.97 21.17
C ASP A 666 10.86 -1.25 19.77
N MET A 667 9.84 -2.12 19.63
CA MET A 667 9.18 -2.39 18.37
C MET A 667 8.49 -1.12 17.81
N LYS A 668 7.76 -0.40 18.66
CA LYS A 668 7.16 0.90 18.28
C LYS A 668 8.23 1.89 17.85
N ARG A 669 9.37 1.94 18.57
CA ARG A 669 10.49 2.84 18.24
C ARG A 669 11.13 2.48 16.90
N MET A 670 11.36 1.20 16.60
CA MET A 670 11.88 0.77 15.30
C MET A 670 10.94 1.15 14.14
N ASN A 671 9.63 0.95 14.30
CA ASN A 671 8.65 1.39 13.31
C ASN A 671 8.65 2.91 13.11
N ALA A 672 8.73 3.68 14.19
CA ALA A 672 8.79 5.14 14.13
C ALA A 672 10.09 5.63 13.47
N LEU A 673 11.24 5.00 13.76
CA LEU A 673 12.51 5.28 13.08
C LEU A 673 12.42 5.01 11.57
N TYR A 674 11.74 3.93 11.16
CA TYR A 674 11.54 3.67 9.76
C TYR A 674 10.63 4.72 9.09
N GLN A 675 9.62 5.22 9.77
CA GLN A 675 8.81 6.33 9.25
C GLN A 675 9.64 7.62 9.07
N ILE A 676 10.54 7.91 10.03
CA ILE A 676 11.50 9.02 9.87
C ILE A 676 12.41 8.77 8.65
N TYR A 677 12.93 7.55 8.48
CA TYR A 677 13.74 7.19 7.31
C TYR A 677 12.97 7.43 5.99
N VAL A 678 11.73 6.95 5.92
CA VAL A 678 10.89 7.11 4.71
C VAL A 678 10.72 8.60 4.37
N MET A 679 10.41 9.43 5.34
CA MET A 679 10.30 10.87 5.15
C MET A 679 11.64 11.50 4.77
N ALA A 680 12.70 11.22 5.51
CA ALA A 680 13.97 11.92 5.42
C ALA A 680 14.80 11.52 4.18
N ASP A 681 14.97 10.23 3.94
CA ASP A 681 15.77 9.68 2.84
C ASP A 681 14.90 9.09 1.72
N GLY A 682 13.85 8.33 2.06
CA GLY A 682 12.95 7.70 1.10
C GLY A 682 12.28 8.70 0.15
N TYR A 683 11.63 9.72 0.70
CA TYR A 683 11.06 10.84 -0.09
C TYR A 683 12.03 12.01 -0.28
N GLY A 684 13.25 11.92 0.26
CA GLY A 684 14.31 12.89 0.03
C GLY A 684 14.19 14.20 0.81
N LEU A 685 13.24 14.35 1.77
CA LEU A 685 13.00 15.61 2.46
C LEU A 685 14.22 16.11 3.24
N LEU A 686 15.07 15.22 3.73
CA LEU A 686 16.31 15.55 4.46
C LEU A 686 17.56 14.88 3.88
N ARG A 687 17.49 14.31 2.69
CA ARG A 687 18.52 13.46 2.11
C ARG A 687 19.88 14.13 2.06
N TYR A 688 19.97 15.30 1.46
CA TYR A 688 21.23 16.03 1.33
C TYR A 688 21.68 16.64 2.65
N ILE A 689 20.71 17.05 3.48
CA ILE A 689 20.94 17.58 4.82
C ILE A 689 21.58 16.52 5.72
N MET A 690 21.07 15.30 5.74
CA MET A 690 21.63 14.20 6.54
C MET A 690 23.09 13.92 6.14
N ARG A 691 23.40 13.91 4.86
CA ARG A 691 24.77 13.68 4.35
C ARG A 691 25.70 14.84 4.69
N PHE A 692 25.24 16.09 4.57
CA PHE A 692 25.97 17.27 5.03
C PHE A 692 26.29 17.19 6.54
N MET A 693 25.29 16.87 7.37
CA MET A 693 25.48 16.69 8.81
C MET A 693 26.48 15.58 9.12
N GLN A 694 26.47 14.49 8.38
CA GLN A 694 27.39 13.38 8.55
C GLN A 694 28.84 13.77 8.15
N TRP A 695 29.01 14.48 7.05
CA TRP A 695 30.33 14.78 6.51
C TRP A 695 31.02 15.95 7.21
N GLU A 696 30.28 16.97 7.63
CA GLU A 696 30.84 18.18 8.22
C GLU A 696 30.69 18.26 9.75
N TYR A 697 29.61 17.77 10.30
CA TYR A 697 29.32 17.84 11.74
C TYR A 697 29.51 16.51 12.46
N ASN A 698 29.89 15.44 11.75
CA ASN A 698 30.08 14.09 12.30
C ASN A 698 28.84 13.53 13.02
N VAL A 699 27.64 13.95 12.59
CA VAL A 699 26.35 13.44 13.05
C VAL A 699 25.87 12.41 12.05
N SER A 700 25.90 11.13 12.40
CA SER A 700 25.42 10.08 11.50
C SER A 700 23.94 10.25 11.18
N ALA A 701 23.49 9.78 10.01
CA ALA A 701 22.08 9.83 9.63
C ALA A 701 21.19 9.10 10.64
N GLY A 702 21.63 7.93 11.14
CA GLY A 702 20.92 7.18 12.18
C GLY A 702 20.79 7.97 13.49
N THR A 703 21.85 8.69 13.90
CA THR A 703 21.81 9.57 15.07
C THR A 703 20.85 10.75 14.84
N LEU A 704 20.92 11.38 13.67
CA LEU A 704 20.04 12.50 13.34
C LEU A 704 18.58 12.06 13.35
N MET A 705 18.27 10.94 12.73
CA MET A 705 16.91 10.40 12.71
C MET A 705 16.40 10.05 14.12
N ALA A 706 17.22 9.43 14.97
CA ALA A 706 16.85 9.07 16.32
C ALA A 706 16.60 10.31 17.18
N ASN A 707 17.48 11.32 17.09
CA ASN A 707 17.30 12.59 17.80
C ASN A 707 16.08 13.35 17.31
N LEU A 708 15.85 13.40 15.99
CA LEU A 708 14.66 14.03 15.41
C LEU A 708 13.39 13.36 15.94
N LEU A 709 13.35 12.03 15.96
CA LEU A 709 12.22 11.28 16.50
C LEU A 709 11.95 11.65 17.97
N ASP A 710 13.01 11.71 18.79
CA ASP A 710 12.87 12.03 20.21
C ASP A 710 12.42 13.50 20.41
N ASP A 711 13.01 14.43 19.65
CA ASP A 711 12.73 15.87 19.79
C ASP A 711 11.31 16.25 19.35
N ILE A 712 10.84 15.73 18.20
CA ILE A 712 9.44 15.97 17.73
C ILE A 712 8.41 15.27 18.60
N HIS A 713 8.81 14.17 19.26
CA HIS A 713 7.94 13.48 20.21
C HIS A 713 7.79 14.26 21.51
N LEU A 714 8.89 14.78 22.04
CA LEU A 714 8.89 15.57 23.29
C LEU A 714 8.27 16.95 23.11
N ASN A 715 8.42 17.58 21.96
CA ASN A 715 8.01 18.94 21.68
C ASN A 715 7.38 19.09 20.29
N PRO A 716 6.25 18.43 19.98
CA PRO A 716 5.64 18.46 18.65
C PRO A 716 5.25 19.88 18.20
N ASP A 717 4.86 20.75 19.12
CA ASP A 717 4.48 22.12 18.81
C ASP A 717 5.68 23.05 18.52
N ALA A 718 6.88 22.66 18.93
CA ALA A 718 8.10 23.40 18.58
C ALA A 718 8.54 23.13 17.13
N TYR A 719 8.18 21.95 16.59
CA TYR A 719 8.54 21.50 15.25
C TYR A 719 7.31 20.93 14.52
N PRO A 720 6.28 21.76 14.26
CA PRO A 720 4.99 21.27 13.75
C PRO A 720 5.08 20.65 12.35
N LEU A 721 5.94 21.18 11.46
CA LEU A 721 6.06 20.69 10.10
C LEU A 721 6.91 19.42 10.01
N LEU A 722 7.97 19.31 10.78
CA LEU A 722 8.76 18.08 10.95
C LEU A 722 7.90 16.98 11.60
N THR A 723 7.10 17.32 12.60
CA THR A 723 6.14 16.40 13.23
C THR A 723 5.11 15.92 12.22
N TRP A 724 4.53 16.83 11.45
CA TRP A 724 3.58 16.48 10.39
C TRP A 724 4.24 15.55 9.36
N ALA A 725 5.40 15.92 8.83
CA ALA A 725 6.10 15.15 7.82
C ALA A 725 6.43 13.73 8.29
N SER A 726 6.91 13.58 9.54
CA SER A 726 7.30 12.28 10.10
C SER A 726 6.15 11.30 10.31
N ARG A 727 4.93 11.79 10.46
CA ARG A 727 3.75 10.97 10.80
C ARG A 727 2.77 10.82 9.65
N TYR A 728 2.71 11.80 8.78
CA TYR A 728 1.67 11.92 7.77
C TYR A 728 2.19 11.90 6.33
N PHE A 729 3.44 12.32 6.09
CA PHE A 729 4.00 12.36 4.76
C PHE A 729 4.05 10.94 4.18
N ASN A 730 3.14 10.65 3.25
CA ASN A 730 2.94 9.33 2.67
C ASN A 730 2.74 9.44 1.15
N GLY A 731 3.66 10.13 0.49
CA GLY A 731 3.63 10.29 -0.96
C GLY A 731 2.92 11.55 -1.47
N ASP A 732 2.38 12.38 -0.60
CA ASP A 732 1.90 13.70 -1.02
C ASP A 732 3.05 14.52 -1.61
N LYS A 733 2.87 15.05 -2.82
CA LYS A 733 3.90 15.83 -3.53
C LYS A 733 4.10 17.26 -3.00
N SER A 734 3.28 17.70 -2.06
CA SER A 734 3.34 19.05 -1.51
C SER A 734 3.21 19.06 0.02
N MET A 735 4.02 19.91 0.65
CA MET A 735 3.90 20.22 2.06
C MET A 735 2.73 21.17 2.27
N PRO A 736 1.84 21.00 3.26
CA PRO A 736 0.65 21.81 3.47
C PRO A 736 0.93 23.33 3.60
N SER A 737 2.09 23.66 4.18
CA SER A 737 2.55 25.06 4.34
C SER A 737 3.47 25.55 3.22
N GLY A 738 3.75 24.69 2.22
CA GLY A 738 4.80 24.91 1.22
C GLY A 738 6.20 24.57 1.73
N TRP A 739 7.09 24.29 0.78
CA TRP A 739 8.46 23.84 1.07
C TRP A 739 9.31 24.90 1.79
N VAL A 740 9.07 26.17 1.52
CA VAL A 740 9.84 27.28 2.13
C VAL A 740 9.74 27.26 3.67
N LEU A 741 8.52 27.15 4.21
CA LEU A 741 8.32 27.12 5.66
C LEU A 741 8.86 25.82 6.29
N PHE A 742 8.70 24.70 5.61
CA PHE A 742 9.27 23.44 6.06
C PHE A 742 10.79 23.52 6.21
N TYR A 743 11.50 24.01 5.19
CA TYR A 743 12.95 24.10 5.22
C TYR A 743 13.47 25.22 6.15
N GLN A 744 12.65 26.24 6.44
CA GLN A 744 12.97 27.18 7.54
C GLN A 744 12.95 26.46 8.90
N GLU A 745 11.91 25.65 9.18
CA GLU A 745 11.84 24.86 10.42
C GLU A 745 13.00 23.85 10.51
N VAL A 746 13.33 23.15 9.42
CA VAL A 746 14.48 22.25 9.36
C VAL A 746 15.78 22.99 9.70
N ARG A 747 16.03 24.14 9.09
CA ARG A 747 17.20 24.96 9.38
C ARG A 747 17.27 25.35 10.85
N ASP A 748 16.15 25.86 11.41
CA ASP A 748 16.08 26.30 12.79
C ASP A 748 16.25 25.11 13.77
N TYR A 749 15.77 23.93 13.42
CA TYR A 749 16.06 22.68 14.14
C TYR A 749 17.55 22.36 14.16
N LEU A 750 18.23 22.40 13.01
CA LEU A 750 19.67 22.10 12.93
C LEU A 750 20.52 23.07 13.74
N ILE A 751 20.21 24.35 13.66
CA ILE A 751 20.90 25.40 14.46
C ILE A 751 20.68 25.16 15.94
N SER A 752 19.44 24.96 16.37
CA SER A 752 19.12 24.83 17.79
C SER A 752 19.63 23.53 18.41
N ARG A 753 19.60 22.43 17.66
CA ARG A 753 19.89 21.09 18.18
C ARG A 753 21.36 20.72 18.10
N TYR A 754 22.08 21.20 17.06
CA TYR A 754 23.43 20.78 16.73
C TYR A 754 24.43 21.96 16.67
N ASP A 755 23.99 23.16 16.99
CA ASP A 755 24.80 24.39 16.90
C ASP A 755 25.42 24.60 15.49
N VAL A 756 24.63 24.25 14.45
CA VAL A 756 25.06 24.42 13.05
C VAL A 756 25.17 25.91 12.74
N SER A 757 26.28 26.33 12.15
CA SER A 757 26.49 27.72 11.80
C SER A 757 25.49 28.15 10.69
N LEU A 758 24.85 29.30 10.90
CA LEU A 758 24.04 29.95 9.86
C LEU A 758 24.96 30.64 8.84
N ASP A 759 25.48 29.90 7.89
CA ASP A 759 26.44 30.37 6.88
C ASP A 759 25.96 30.02 5.45
N THR A 760 26.82 30.28 4.48
CA THR A 760 26.54 30.02 3.07
C THR A 760 26.51 28.51 2.75
N ALA A 761 27.20 27.67 3.52
CA ALA A 761 27.21 26.23 3.31
C ALA A 761 25.85 25.63 3.72
N LEU A 762 25.36 25.94 4.93
CA LEU A 762 24.01 25.51 5.36
C LEU A 762 22.93 26.01 4.40
N ASN A 763 23.00 27.30 3.99
CA ASN A 763 22.03 27.85 3.05
C ASN A 763 22.04 27.13 1.69
N THR A 764 23.23 26.76 1.18
CA THR A 764 23.39 25.97 -0.05
C THR A 764 22.70 24.62 0.08
N VAL A 765 22.95 23.87 1.15
CA VAL A 765 22.35 22.55 1.36
C VAL A 765 20.83 22.63 1.48
N ILE A 766 20.32 23.59 2.23
CA ILE A 766 18.85 23.83 2.37
C ILE A 766 18.24 24.16 1.01
N GLN A 767 18.83 25.06 0.23
CA GLN A 767 18.33 25.43 -1.09
C GLN A 767 18.31 24.24 -2.05
N VAL A 768 19.38 23.44 -2.07
CA VAL A 768 19.45 22.24 -2.93
C VAL A 768 18.41 21.21 -2.53
N ASN A 769 18.28 20.93 -1.24
CA ASN A 769 17.28 19.94 -0.77
C ASN A 769 15.87 20.42 -1.07
N GLN A 770 15.56 21.73 -0.87
CA GLN A 770 14.26 22.30 -1.21
C GLN A 770 13.99 22.23 -2.72
N ALA A 771 14.97 22.55 -3.57
CA ALA A 771 14.83 22.53 -5.03
C ALA A 771 14.66 21.12 -5.59
N ALA A 772 15.11 20.10 -4.88
CA ALA A 772 14.91 18.69 -5.25
C ALA A 772 13.49 18.19 -4.94
N MET A 773 12.68 18.95 -4.20
CA MET A 773 11.28 18.58 -3.93
C MET A 773 10.37 19.01 -5.09
N PRO A 774 9.40 18.18 -5.48
CA PRO A 774 8.45 18.52 -6.52
C PRO A 774 7.57 19.70 -6.06
N ASP A 775 7.49 20.74 -6.88
CA ASP A 775 6.71 21.94 -6.59
C ASP A 775 6.00 22.39 -7.88
N ASP A 776 4.69 22.27 -7.90
CA ASP A 776 3.85 22.61 -9.06
C ASP A 776 3.71 24.14 -9.28
N ALA A 777 4.13 24.95 -8.32
CA ALA A 777 4.22 26.39 -8.46
C ALA A 777 5.48 26.85 -9.23
N LEU A 778 6.46 25.96 -9.42
CA LEU A 778 7.71 26.25 -10.11
C LEU A 778 7.66 25.85 -11.59
N SER A 779 8.46 26.54 -12.39
CA SER A 779 8.67 26.20 -13.81
C SER A 779 10.03 25.58 -14.00
N TYR A 780 10.07 24.45 -14.70
CA TYR A 780 11.30 23.74 -15.02
C TYR A 780 11.71 23.96 -16.48
N PRO A 781 13.03 24.04 -16.80
CA PRO A 781 14.17 23.90 -15.90
C PRO A 781 14.30 25.04 -14.90
N LEU A 782 14.54 24.70 -13.63
CA LEU A 782 14.76 25.65 -12.55
C LEU A 782 16.26 25.90 -12.39
N ASN A 783 16.74 27.14 -12.55
CA ASN A 783 18.12 27.51 -12.36
C ASN A 783 18.32 28.16 -11.00
N ILE A 784 19.26 27.65 -10.20
CA ILE A 784 19.57 28.16 -8.88
C ILE A 784 21.04 28.54 -8.80
N GLU A 785 21.30 29.80 -8.51
CA GLU A 785 22.64 30.29 -8.20
C GLU A 785 23.01 29.92 -6.77
N LEU A 786 24.02 29.07 -6.61
CA LEU A 786 24.49 28.59 -5.32
C LEU A 786 25.86 29.21 -4.95
N PRO A 787 26.06 29.61 -3.70
CA PRO A 787 27.37 30.08 -3.21
C PRO A 787 28.47 29.03 -3.36
N HIS A 788 28.09 27.73 -3.36
CA HIS A 788 29.03 26.62 -3.44
C HIS A 788 28.54 25.56 -4.41
N ASP A 789 29.46 24.94 -5.18
CA ASP A 789 29.17 23.82 -6.09
C ASP A 789 28.84 22.57 -5.29
N PHE A 790 27.53 22.38 -5.06
CA PHE A 790 27.02 21.25 -4.30
C PHE A 790 27.20 19.93 -5.05
N ASP A 791 27.13 19.90 -6.37
CA ASP A 791 27.34 18.66 -7.17
C ASP A 791 28.76 18.15 -7.04
N ALA A 792 29.75 19.05 -7.16
CA ALA A 792 31.13 18.70 -6.95
C ALA A 792 31.39 18.23 -5.51
N TYR A 793 30.83 18.94 -4.53
CA TYR A 793 30.89 18.56 -3.11
C TYR A 793 30.31 17.17 -2.88
N PHE A 794 29.07 16.91 -3.32
CA PHE A 794 28.38 15.65 -3.09
C PHE A 794 29.16 14.43 -3.66
N LYS A 795 29.80 14.61 -4.80
CA LYS A 795 30.66 13.58 -5.43
C LYS A 795 31.99 13.34 -4.70
N GLN A 796 32.57 14.37 -4.10
CA GLN A 796 33.91 14.31 -3.53
C GLN A 796 33.94 14.13 -2.01
N ALA A 797 32.94 14.67 -1.29
CA ALA A 797 32.94 14.67 0.18
C ALA A 797 32.97 13.27 0.83
N PRO A 798 32.36 12.21 0.26
CA PRO A 798 32.46 10.88 0.84
C PRO A 798 33.93 10.39 1.01
N GLN A 799 34.83 10.77 0.08
CA GLN A 799 36.25 10.35 0.09
C GLN A 799 37.14 11.38 0.75
N THR A 800 36.93 12.67 0.46
CA THR A 800 37.90 13.73 0.83
C THR A 800 37.58 14.41 2.16
N ARG A 801 36.30 14.39 2.57
CA ARG A 801 35.77 15.19 3.69
C ARG A 801 36.06 16.69 3.55
N ALA A 802 36.24 17.18 2.31
CA ALA A 802 36.42 18.60 2.04
C ALA A 802 35.15 19.37 2.37
N PRO A 803 35.23 20.44 3.22
CA PRO A 803 34.03 21.21 3.60
C PRO A 803 33.41 21.93 2.41
N LEU A 804 32.09 22.05 2.40
CA LEU A 804 31.29 22.63 1.30
C LEU A 804 31.72 24.08 0.98
N HIS A 805 32.06 24.86 2.00
CA HIS A 805 32.53 26.25 1.80
C HIS A 805 33.81 26.37 1.00
N THR A 806 34.55 25.29 0.77
CA THR A 806 35.79 25.29 -0.05
C THR A 806 35.50 25.14 -1.55
N PHE A 807 34.29 24.84 -1.94
CA PHE A 807 33.83 24.73 -3.33
C PHE A 807 33.37 26.09 -3.85
N SER A 808 33.73 26.43 -5.09
CA SER A 808 33.35 27.68 -5.73
C SER A 808 31.83 27.77 -6.00
N SER A 809 31.33 28.97 -6.25
CA SER A 809 29.94 29.16 -6.66
C SER A 809 29.62 28.45 -7.97
N ALA A 810 28.37 27.98 -8.09
CA ALA A 810 27.88 27.29 -9.28
C ALA A 810 26.38 27.52 -9.49
N THR A 811 25.94 27.41 -10.75
CA THR A 811 24.52 27.37 -11.08
C THR A 811 24.09 25.91 -11.19
N MET A 812 23.17 25.48 -10.34
CA MET A 812 22.51 24.18 -10.48
C MET A 812 21.22 24.31 -11.29
N VAL A 813 20.98 23.36 -12.20
CA VAL A 813 19.82 23.29 -13.04
C VAL A 813 19.00 22.04 -12.66
N PHE A 814 17.78 22.23 -12.22
CA PHE A 814 16.86 21.15 -11.94
C PHE A 814 15.89 21.00 -13.10
N THR A 815 15.70 19.78 -13.57
CA THR A 815 14.77 19.42 -14.64
C THR A 815 13.74 18.41 -14.13
N ASP A 816 12.55 18.47 -14.67
CA ASP A 816 11.45 17.54 -14.34
C ASP A 816 11.00 16.76 -15.58
N PRO A 817 11.84 15.85 -16.11
CA PRO A 817 11.52 15.09 -17.33
C PRO A 817 10.34 14.14 -17.14
N ASN A 818 10.09 13.70 -15.92
CA ASN A 818 9.02 12.77 -15.57
C ASN A 818 7.76 13.49 -15.10
N ARG A 819 7.75 14.83 -15.12
CA ARG A 819 6.64 15.67 -14.67
C ARG A 819 6.20 15.41 -13.22
N LEU A 820 7.13 15.10 -12.33
CA LEU A 820 6.86 14.80 -10.91
C LEU A 820 6.12 15.95 -10.23
N ALA A 821 6.44 17.18 -10.57
CA ALA A 821 5.80 18.37 -10.01
C ALA A 821 4.32 18.52 -10.43
N SER A 822 3.93 17.95 -11.56
CA SER A 822 2.58 18.08 -12.14
C SER A 822 1.77 16.78 -12.13
N ILE A 823 2.36 15.67 -11.69
CA ILE A 823 1.64 14.38 -11.59
C ILE A 823 0.54 14.49 -10.53
N ASP A 824 -0.69 14.16 -10.94
CA ASP A 824 -1.77 13.86 -10.01
C ASP A 824 -1.52 12.48 -9.40
N LEU A 825 -1.14 12.46 -8.13
CA LEU A 825 -0.82 11.22 -7.41
C LEU A 825 -2.05 10.31 -7.23
N ASP A 826 -3.25 10.88 -7.25
CA ASP A 826 -4.49 10.07 -7.22
C ASP A 826 -4.74 9.35 -8.55
N ALA A 827 -4.24 9.89 -9.65
CA ALA A 827 -4.34 9.30 -10.98
C ALA A 827 -3.13 8.43 -11.37
N ALA A 828 -1.96 8.72 -10.83
CA ALA A 828 -0.79 7.87 -10.96
C ALA A 828 -0.96 6.70 -9.97
N GLN A 829 -1.10 5.49 -10.48
CA GLN A 829 -0.83 4.32 -9.64
C GLN A 829 0.61 4.46 -9.14
N TYR A 830 0.73 4.99 -7.93
CA TYR A 830 2.02 5.21 -7.29
C TYR A 830 2.67 3.84 -7.12
N ASP A 831 3.70 3.58 -7.91
CA ASP A 831 4.52 2.41 -7.70
C ASP A 831 5.22 2.59 -6.35
N SER A 832 4.76 1.85 -5.34
CA SER A 832 5.35 1.81 -4.00
C SER A 832 6.85 1.46 -3.99
N HIS A 833 7.45 1.24 -5.15
CA HIS A 833 8.85 0.93 -5.34
C HIS A 833 9.74 2.16 -5.56
N GLN A 834 9.18 3.34 -5.84
CA GLN A 834 9.95 4.58 -5.97
C GLN A 834 9.62 5.53 -4.82
N TYR A 835 10.50 5.58 -3.84
CA TYR A 835 10.37 6.52 -2.73
C TYR A 835 10.98 7.89 -3.04
N PHE A 836 11.81 8.02 -4.07
CA PHE A 836 12.53 9.25 -4.35
C PHE A 836 11.80 10.15 -5.33
N TRP A 837 11.57 11.38 -4.92
CA TRP A 837 11.15 12.48 -5.78
C TRP A 837 12.34 13.35 -6.14
N GLU A 838 13.45 12.75 -6.54
CA GLU A 838 14.56 13.53 -7.05
C GLU A 838 14.24 14.05 -8.45
N LEU A 839 14.21 15.37 -8.57
CA LEU A 839 14.30 16.04 -9.86
C LEU A 839 15.73 15.85 -10.38
N HIS A 840 15.89 15.65 -11.67
CA HIS A 840 17.20 15.56 -12.27
C HIS A 840 17.93 16.90 -12.11
N SER A 841 19.14 16.87 -11.53
CA SER A 841 19.97 18.06 -11.36
C SER A 841 21.25 17.95 -12.18
N SER A 842 21.72 19.09 -12.69
CA SER A 842 23.02 19.21 -13.38
C SER A 842 23.63 20.56 -13.06
N VAL A 843 24.96 20.65 -13.16
CA VAL A 843 25.65 21.92 -13.05
C VAL A 843 25.73 22.56 -14.45
N ALA A 844 25.21 23.79 -14.58
CA ALA A 844 25.40 24.59 -15.79
C ALA A 844 26.89 24.92 -15.89
N ARG A 845 27.62 24.25 -16.76
CA ARG A 845 28.99 24.63 -17.09
C ARG A 845 28.95 25.86 -18.04
N PRO A 846 29.68 26.94 -17.78
CA PRO A 846 29.85 27.99 -18.75
C PRO A 846 30.40 27.35 -20.04
N LYS A 847 29.73 27.56 -21.17
CA LYS A 847 30.23 27.13 -22.48
C LYS A 847 31.64 27.70 -22.63
N SER A 848 32.62 26.84 -22.83
CA SER A 848 33.97 27.28 -23.11
C SER A 848 33.99 28.13 -24.38
N LEU A 849 34.78 29.20 -24.42
CA LEU A 849 34.93 30.05 -25.61
C LEU A 849 35.26 29.24 -26.88
N ALA A 850 35.76 28.01 -26.79
CA ALA A 850 35.97 27.09 -27.90
C ALA A 850 34.69 26.48 -28.48
N GLU A 851 33.57 26.43 -27.75
CA GLU A 851 32.27 25.95 -28.27
C GLU A 851 31.44 27.04 -28.95
N PHE A 852 31.88 28.31 -28.88
CA PHE A 852 31.27 29.40 -29.68
C PHE A 852 31.97 29.57 -31.05
N ALA A 853 33.05 28.83 -31.31
CA ALA A 853 33.85 28.91 -32.55
C ALA A 853 33.66 27.68 -33.48
N ALA A 854 32.77 26.76 -33.12
CA ALA A 854 32.34 25.65 -33.94
C ALA A 854 30.84 25.82 -34.23
#